data_0a2ae67b45a1bcbe3cf6c36e5d32e039
#
_entry.id   0a2ae67b45a1bcbe3cf6c36e5d32e039
#
_cell.length_a   1.000
_cell.length_b   1.000
_cell.length_c   1.000
_cell.angle_alpha   90.00
_cell.angle_beta   90.00
_cell.angle_gamma   90.00
#
_symmetry.space_group_name_H-M   'P 1'
#
loop_
_entity.id
_entity.type
_entity.pdbx_description
1 polymer ?
#
loop_
_entity_poly.entity_id
_entity_poly.type
_entity_poly.pdbx_seq_one_letter_code
_entity_poly.pdbx_strand_id
1 'polypeptide(L)'
;MDIQPKDTFEEAIDTLKPVLSLELDDEELIKQIDKNIEEAKEVWRKKTLEDGEKNFKYYLGKEEVKLTAGDKTRVVENIIFRNTETIVPVLTSNTPEPRIFHPNKKFIEKLRKILTIRWEVFDKMLEKSRVSIRRNFFWYLGVMKTRFDEDLKEIVWETVKNDHVIVDPDGEFVAQIIDDLTLQETIELYPKNKDKLLNLVGVKPTDKKMLGSKISFIEYHEPDFTVWKYKSIILDKQKNANWDWGETKEVDEMGVESSVAYNVLKKQTYPYIFFKTFNTNSEVYSDTSLIEQAIPLQDLVNKRKRQIDENAEEANGTLVGSGDYLSKEQFATIKGSSRERIWVEKGDARAALTRMAGNPLQGYVQDDFVMTKNEIDNIMGTHSTTRGAGSQSDTATEAVLEKQQDYGRIDDVIKSYEDFCEDYFNMTLQMMMIHYDEEHYLPVEGHDDISLSRDLLIEELSKIYKYKDNELRGGKYEEATRYVKPIVMVKRGSTLPTDDVSKRNDAINLWGAGGIDPLSLYEELNDPNPELRARRLFIWNQAPQILFPELAKVMGAGGQASPQEQYTEGMIKDTEAIQNGEKPPVNRELQDPQQAQLHIQGHSVYMDSDEFNKLDPPVQQLYIDHVKEEVAFIKGQKAQSMEQAPVEQPAKEQPLPVQQ
;
A
#
# COMPACT_ATOMS: atom_id res chain seq x y z
N MET A 1 48.16 -26.71 -21.16
CA MET A 1 48.09 -26.43 -19.73
C MET A 1 46.81 -27.07 -19.22
N ASP A 2 46.93 -28.26 -18.64
CA ASP A 2 45.84 -28.99 -18.10
C ASP A 2 45.48 -28.38 -16.73
N ILE A 3 44.38 -27.68 -16.68
CA ILE A 3 43.78 -27.19 -15.39
C ILE A 3 43.10 -28.38 -14.76
N GLN A 4 43.69 -28.89 -13.67
CA GLN A 4 43.11 -29.98 -12.88
C GLN A 4 41.86 -29.46 -12.16
N PRO A 5 40.70 -30.11 -12.26
CA PRO A 5 39.44 -29.65 -11.64
C PRO A 5 39.41 -29.74 -10.09
N LYS A 6 40.47 -30.15 -9.44
CA LYS A 6 40.51 -30.27 -7.97
C LYS A 6 40.81 -28.95 -7.24
N ASP A 7 41.60 -28.08 -7.84
CA ASP A 7 42.05 -26.86 -7.16
C ASP A 7 40.97 -25.77 -7.06
N THR A 8 39.99 -25.85 -7.95
CA THR A 8 38.87 -24.86 -7.96
C THR A 8 37.77 -25.16 -6.93
N PHE A 9 37.66 -26.40 -6.46
CA PHE A 9 36.65 -26.79 -5.47
C PHE A 9 37.11 -26.55 -4.02
N GLU A 10 38.39 -26.75 -3.73
CA GLU A 10 38.96 -26.45 -2.42
C GLU A 10 39.10 -24.94 -2.16
N GLU A 11 39.47 -24.13 -3.20
CA GLU A 11 39.43 -22.66 -3.10
C GLU A 11 38.01 -22.09 -2.98
N ALA A 12 37.01 -22.76 -3.57
CA ALA A 12 35.62 -22.36 -3.43
C ALA A 12 35.02 -22.68 -2.05
N ILE A 13 35.54 -23.70 -1.36
CA ILE A 13 35.10 -24.05 0.03
C ILE A 13 35.72 -23.10 1.04
N ASP A 14 36.94 -22.59 0.82
CA ASP A 14 37.58 -21.60 1.71
C ASP A 14 36.97 -20.18 1.56
N THR A 15 36.19 -19.93 0.50
CA THR A 15 35.47 -18.67 0.30
C THR A 15 34.03 -18.72 0.81
N LEU A 16 33.53 -19.87 1.27
CA LEU A 16 32.22 -19.93 1.93
C LEU A 16 32.29 -19.16 3.25
N LYS A 17 31.52 -18.08 3.36
CA LYS A 17 31.34 -17.38 4.65
C LYS A 17 30.96 -18.43 5.70
N PRO A 18 31.64 -18.48 6.85
CA PRO A 18 31.25 -19.41 7.89
C PRO A 18 29.81 -19.17 8.30
N VAL A 19 29.01 -20.22 8.35
CA VAL A 19 27.61 -20.14 8.78
C VAL A 19 27.60 -19.70 10.24
N LEU A 20 27.10 -18.49 10.51
CA LEU A 20 26.89 -17.99 11.85
C LEU A 20 25.87 -18.87 12.58
N SER A 21 26.14 -19.19 13.82
CA SER A 21 25.27 -19.99 14.67
C SER A 21 25.23 -19.40 16.07
N LEU A 22 24.07 -19.45 16.72
CA LEU A 22 23.91 -19.08 18.13
C LEU A 22 24.70 -19.99 19.10
N GLU A 23 25.18 -21.11 18.59
CA GLU A 23 26.00 -22.08 19.38
C GLU A 23 27.46 -21.64 19.53
N LEU A 24 27.91 -20.64 18.73
CA LEU A 24 29.23 -20.06 18.84
C LEU A 24 29.45 -19.38 20.20
N ASP A 25 30.71 -19.37 20.66
CA ASP A 25 31.09 -18.57 21.82
C ASP A 25 30.85 -17.06 21.55
N ASP A 26 30.47 -16.33 22.60
CA ASP A 26 30.09 -14.91 22.47
C ASP A 26 31.21 -14.04 21.85
N GLU A 27 32.49 -14.35 22.15
CA GLU A 27 33.62 -13.60 21.58
C GLU A 27 33.79 -13.88 20.09
N GLU A 28 33.59 -15.11 19.66
CA GLU A 28 33.70 -15.52 18.27
C GLU A 28 32.52 -14.99 17.45
N LEU A 29 31.31 -15.07 18.00
CA LEU A 29 30.11 -14.53 17.40
C LEU A 29 30.22 -13.00 17.18
N ILE A 30 30.71 -12.25 18.17
CA ILE A 30 30.95 -10.80 18.04
C ILE A 30 31.97 -10.50 16.93
N LYS A 31 33.07 -11.22 16.87
CA LYS A 31 34.10 -11.02 15.83
C LYS A 31 33.53 -11.22 14.44
N GLN A 32 32.71 -12.25 14.26
CA GLN A 32 32.10 -12.56 12.98
C GLN A 32 31.08 -11.50 12.58
N ILE A 33 30.20 -11.09 13.51
CA ILE A 33 29.22 -10.00 13.28
C ILE A 33 29.96 -8.71 12.92
N ASP A 34 31.03 -8.36 13.65
CA ASP A 34 31.80 -7.14 13.36
C ASP A 34 32.45 -7.20 11.97
N LYS A 35 32.95 -8.35 11.56
CA LYS A 35 33.51 -8.57 10.23
C LYS A 35 32.45 -8.39 9.16
N ASN A 36 31.29 -9.03 9.30
CA ASN A 36 30.18 -8.92 8.36
C ASN A 36 29.70 -7.46 8.21
N ILE A 37 29.52 -6.76 9.33
CA ILE A 37 29.15 -5.36 9.34
C ILE A 37 30.21 -4.49 8.65
N GLU A 38 31.51 -4.75 8.88
CA GLU A 38 32.58 -3.95 8.26
C GLU A 38 32.66 -4.16 6.74
N GLU A 39 32.42 -5.37 6.26
CA GLU A 39 32.32 -5.67 4.81
C GLU A 39 31.13 -4.94 4.16
N ALA A 40 29.95 -4.96 4.77
CA ALA A 40 28.77 -4.28 4.26
C ALA A 40 28.87 -2.74 4.36
N LYS A 41 29.63 -2.21 5.31
CA LYS A 41 29.80 -0.77 5.53
C LYS A 41 30.37 -0.03 4.33
N GLU A 42 31.16 -0.65 3.48
CA GLU A 42 31.73 0.02 2.30
C GLU A 42 30.60 0.45 1.34
N VAL A 43 29.71 -0.48 1.00
CA VAL A 43 28.56 -0.21 0.14
C VAL A 43 27.60 0.76 0.82
N TRP A 44 27.27 0.52 2.09
CA TRP A 44 26.41 1.40 2.87
C TRP A 44 26.94 2.83 2.93
N ARG A 45 28.24 3.04 3.21
CA ARG A 45 28.85 4.37 3.26
C ARG A 45 28.74 5.08 1.93
N LYS A 46 29.08 4.39 0.83
CA LYS A 46 28.98 4.96 -0.51
C LYS A 46 27.56 5.34 -0.85
N LYS A 47 26.59 4.40 -0.72
CA LYS A 47 25.19 4.61 -1.09
C LYS A 47 24.47 5.59 -0.16
N THR A 48 24.73 5.55 1.14
CA THR A 48 24.00 6.35 2.13
C THR A 48 24.70 7.68 2.42
N LEU A 49 25.99 7.67 2.78
CA LEU A 49 26.67 8.89 3.25
C LEU A 49 27.26 9.75 2.13
N GLU A 50 27.68 9.15 1.02
CA GLU A 50 28.30 9.90 -0.08
C GLU A 50 27.28 10.25 -1.17
N ASP A 51 26.83 9.26 -1.93
CA ASP A 51 25.91 9.47 -3.04
C ASP A 51 24.50 9.89 -2.57
N GLY A 52 24.02 9.28 -1.49
CA GLY A 52 22.70 9.55 -0.95
C GLY A 52 22.57 10.97 -0.36
N GLU A 53 23.57 11.43 0.38
CA GLU A 53 23.63 12.81 0.86
C GLU A 53 23.66 13.82 -0.30
N LYS A 54 24.38 13.51 -1.38
CA LYS A 54 24.39 14.32 -2.59
C LYS A 54 22.99 14.39 -3.21
N ASN A 55 22.33 13.27 -3.42
CA ASN A 55 20.98 13.19 -3.98
C ASN A 55 19.99 14.01 -3.13
N PHE A 56 20.09 13.89 -1.80
CA PHE A 56 19.23 14.62 -0.87
C PHE A 56 19.47 16.14 -0.92
N LYS A 57 20.71 16.59 -1.11
CA LYS A 57 21.03 18.03 -1.31
C LYS A 57 20.37 18.56 -2.59
N TYR A 58 20.43 17.82 -3.70
CA TYR A 58 19.75 18.19 -4.94
C TYR A 58 18.25 18.25 -4.80
N TYR A 59 17.64 17.27 -4.10
CA TYR A 59 16.23 17.33 -3.81
C TYR A 59 15.84 18.58 -3.01
N LEU A 60 16.65 18.97 -2.03
CA LEU A 60 16.40 20.17 -1.22
C LEU A 60 16.74 21.49 -1.94
N GLY A 61 17.33 21.47 -3.14
CA GLY A 61 17.85 22.64 -3.84
C GLY A 61 19.01 23.31 -3.09
N LYS A 62 19.75 22.52 -2.29
CA LYS A 62 20.90 22.97 -1.48
C LYS A 62 22.23 22.49 -2.06
N GLU A 63 22.25 22.02 -3.29
CA GLU A 63 23.45 21.59 -3.99
C GLU A 63 24.49 22.71 -4.05
N GLU A 64 25.76 22.31 -4.01
CA GLU A 64 26.88 23.25 -4.19
C GLU A 64 26.99 23.67 -5.64
N VAL A 65 26.46 24.84 -5.96
CA VAL A 65 26.61 25.44 -7.28
C VAL A 65 28.04 25.91 -7.44
N LYS A 66 28.81 25.27 -8.33
CA LYS A 66 30.16 25.72 -8.69
C LYS A 66 30.05 27.04 -9.46
N LEU A 67 30.30 28.14 -8.77
CA LEU A 67 30.36 29.47 -9.37
C LEU A 67 31.70 29.61 -10.08
N THR A 68 31.68 29.97 -11.37
CA THR A 68 32.89 30.39 -12.12
C THR A 68 33.23 31.83 -11.73
N ALA A 69 34.49 32.21 -11.91
CA ALA A 69 34.93 33.58 -11.64
C ALA A 69 34.16 34.58 -12.54
N GLY A 70 33.19 35.27 -11.97
CA GLY A 70 32.28 36.20 -12.69
C GLY A 70 30.79 35.96 -12.41
N ASP A 71 30.41 34.77 -11.96
CA ASP A 71 29.02 34.46 -11.59
C ASP A 71 28.58 35.24 -10.34
N LYS A 72 27.55 36.04 -10.46
CA LYS A 72 27.07 36.94 -9.38
C LYS A 72 26.01 36.36 -8.53
N THR A 73 25.21 35.43 -9.03
CA THR A 73 23.99 34.95 -8.39
C THR A 73 23.92 33.42 -8.31
N ARG A 74 23.50 32.91 -7.14
CA ARG A 74 23.13 31.49 -7.00
C ARG A 74 21.66 31.34 -7.38
N VAL A 75 21.41 30.76 -8.54
CA VAL A 75 20.04 30.44 -8.99
C VAL A 75 19.90 28.92 -9.09
N VAL A 76 18.89 28.39 -8.42
CA VAL A 76 18.51 26.99 -8.47
C VAL A 76 17.05 26.89 -8.91
N GLU A 77 16.82 26.24 -10.03
CA GLU A 77 15.47 25.85 -10.46
C GLU A 77 15.26 24.37 -10.16
N ASN A 78 14.69 24.05 -9.01
CA ASN A 78 14.63 22.69 -8.49
C ASN A 78 13.55 21.84 -9.18
N ILE A 79 13.91 21.25 -10.31
CA ILE A 79 13.04 20.35 -11.09
C ILE A 79 12.98 18.97 -10.43
N ILE A 80 14.07 18.52 -9.83
CA ILE A 80 14.15 17.24 -9.12
C ILE A 80 13.10 17.17 -8.02
N PHE A 81 12.99 18.22 -7.18
CA PHE A 81 11.96 18.27 -6.15
C PHE A 81 10.55 18.18 -6.75
N ARG A 82 10.29 19.01 -7.77
CA ARG A 82 8.98 19.03 -8.43
C ARG A 82 8.58 17.65 -8.95
N ASN A 83 9.49 16.97 -9.63
CA ASN A 83 9.22 15.67 -10.23
C ASN A 83 9.11 14.56 -9.19
N THR A 84 9.96 14.55 -8.17
CA THR A 84 9.87 13.60 -7.05
C THR A 84 8.52 13.71 -6.34
N GLU A 85 8.07 14.95 -6.03
CA GLU A 85 6.78 15.21 -5.37
C GLU A 85 5.57 15.05 -6.32
N THR A 86 5.80 14.79 -7.60
CA THR A 86 4.77 14.32 -8.53
C THR A 86 4.67 12.80 -8.54
N ILE A 87 5.80 12.09 -8.59
CA ILE A 87 5.86 10.63 -8.70
C ILE A 87 5.34 9.96 -7.42
N VAL A 88 5.79 10.41 -6.25
CA VAL A 88 5.43 9.76 -4.97
C VAL A 88 3.93 9.71 -4.72
N PRO A 89 3.14 10.80 -4.87
CA PRO A 89 1.69 10.73 -4.79
C PRO A 89 1.04 9.85 -5.85
N VAL A 90 1.58 9.82 -7.09
CA VAL A 90 1.05 8.95 -8.15
C VAL A 90 1.18 7.48 -7.79
N LEU A 91 2.34 7.04 -7.29
CA LEU A 91 2.57 5.67 -6.86
C LEU A 91 1.66 5.24 -5.70
N THR A 92 1.31 6.18 -4.84
CA THR A 92 0.57 5.94 -3.60
C THR A 92 -0.84 6.54 -3.64
N SER A 93 -1.46 6.60 -4.81
CA SER A 93 -2.76 7.25 -4.97
C SER A 93 -3.90 6.45 -4.38
N ASN A 94 -3.84 5.14 -4.53
CA ASN A 94 -4.85 4.21 -4.03
C ASN A 94 -4.24 3.21 -3.06
N THR A 95 -5.08 2.67 -2.20
CA THR A 95 -4.73 1.54 -1.34
C THR A 95 -4.46 0.31 -2.20
N PRO A 96 -3.32 -0.41 -2.00
CA PRO A 96 -3.05 -1.64 -2.71
C PRO A 96 -4.10 -2.70 -2.39
N GLU A 97 -4.65 -3.34 -3.42
CA GLU A 97 -5.68 -4.37 -3.28
C GLU A 97 -5.03 -5.76 -3.12
N PRO A 98 -5.07 -6.39 -1.92
CA PRO A 98 -4.52 -7.72 -1.73
C PRO A 98 -5.39 -8.77 -2.42
N ARG A 99 -4.77 -9.65 -3.21
CA ARG A 99 -5.37 -10.86 -3.80
C ARG A 99 -4.81 -12.07 -3.10
N ILE A 100 -5.67 -12.85 -2.47
CA ILE A 100 -5.28 -14.02 -1.72
C ILE A 100 -5.79 -15.27 -2.44
N PHE A 101 -4.89 -16.18 -2.77
CA PHE A 101 -5.22 -17.42 -3.43
C PHE A 101 -5.29 -18.54 -2.40
N HIS A 102 -6.52 -19.04 -2.17
CA HIS A 102 -6.79 -20.15 -1.26
C HIS A 102 -8.14 -20.80 -1.59
N PRO A 103 -8.35 -22.09 -1.31
CA PRO A 103 -9.63 -22.77 -1.58
C PRO A 103 -10.84 -22.23 -0.81
N ASN A 104 -10.64 -21.71 0.40
CA ASN A 104 -11.71 -21.18 1.25
C ASN A 104 -12.04 -19.72 0.89
N LYS A 105 -12.90 -19.55 -0.12
CA LYS A 105 -13.25 -18.23 -0.66
C LYS A 105 -13.88 -17.28 0.37
N LYS A 106 -14.75 -17.78 1.25
CA LYS A 106 -15.45 -16.93 2.24
C LYS A 106 -14.48 -16.33 3.26
N PHE A 107 -13.57 -17.15 3.77
CA PHE A 107 -12.56 -16.68 4.71
C PHE A 107 -11.57 -15.71 4.06
N ILE A 108 -11.22 -15.95 2.80
CA ILE A 108 -10.34 -15.07 2.02
C ILE A 108 -10.91 -13.67 1.85
N GLU A 109 -12.19 -13.51 1.61
CA GLU A 109 -12.83 -12.19 1.57
C GLU A 109 -12.71 -11.45 2.90
N LYS A 110 -12.94 -12.17 4.02
CA LYS A 110 -12.74 -11.64 5.37
C LYS A 110 -11.28 -11.23 5.60
N LEU A 111 -10.33 -12.10 5.26
CA LEU A 111 -8.92 -11.86 5.43
C LEU A 111 -8.41 -10.68 4.58
N ARG A 112 -8.91 -10.53 3.34
CA ARG A 112 -8.61 -9.38 2.48
C ARG A 112 -9.04 -8.07 3.12
N LYS A 113 -10.26 -8.00 3.66
CA LYS A 113 -10.75 -6.81 4.38
C LYS A 113 -9.88 -6.48 5.60
N ILE A 114 -9.51 -7.49 6.38
CA ILE A 114 -8.60 -7.32 7.53
C ILE A 114 -7.27 -6.70 7.10
N LEU A 115 -6.62 -7.25 6.07
CA LEU A 115 -5.33 -6.75 5.59
C LEU A 115 -5.44 -5.32 5.04
N THR A 116 -6.54 -4.99 4.35
CA THR A 116 -6.80 -3.62 3.87
C THR A 116 -6.96 -2.64 5.02
N ILE A 117 -7.74 -2.98 6.04
CA ILE A 117 -7.95 -2.12 7.22
C ILE A 117 -6.64 -1.95 8.00
N ARG A 118 -5.83 -3.00 8.12
CA ARG A 118 -4.52 -2.87 8.73
C ARG A 118 -3.66 -1.86 7.99
N TRP A 119 -3.60 -1.96 6.67
CA TRP A 119 -2.87 -1.00 5.82
C TRP A 119 -3.31 0.45 6.07
N GLU A 120 -4.62 0.71 6.07
CA GLU A 120 -5.18 2.06 6.09
C GLU A 120 -5.21 2.67 7.50
N VAL A 121 -5.70 1.91 8.47
CA VAL A 121 -6.09 2.43 9.78
C VAL A 121 -5.03 2.16 10.85
N PHE A 122 -4.65 0.89 11.02
CA PHE A 122 -3.75 0.51 12.10
C PHE A 122 -2.31 0.88 11.80
N ASP A 123 -1.81 0.47 10.67
CA ASP A 123 -0.40 0.63 10.32
C ASP A 123 -0.11 1.96 9.62
N LYS A 124 -1.14 2.66 9.12
CA LYS A 124 -1.04 3.93 8.36
C LYS A 124 0.05 3.87 7.28
N MET A 125 0.01 2.79 6.50
CA MET A 125 1.09 2.43 5.57
C MET A 125 1.28 3.42 4.45
N LEU A 126 0.26 4.19 4.08
CA LEU A 126 0.35 5.23 3.07
C LEU A 126 1.47 6.25 3.38
N GLU A 127 1.50 6.76 4.61
CA GLU A 127 2.52 7.74 5.04
C GLU A 127 3.92 7.10 5.08
N LYS A 128 4.02 5.90 5.64
CA LYS A 128 5.28 5.16 5.78
C LYS A 128 5.84 4.75 4.43
N SER A 129 5.00 4.33 3.50
CA SER A 129 5.38 4.01 2.12
C SER A 129 5.94 5.23 1.39
N ARG A 130 5.31 6.39 1.51
CA ARG A 130 5.82 7.65 0.92
C ARG A 130 7.20 8.02 1.46
N VAL A 131 7.46 7.78 2.73
CA VAL A 131 8.79 7.97 3.33
C VAL A 131 9.79 6.98 2.74
N SER A 132 9.42 5.70 2.64
CA SER A 132 10.29 4.64 2.10
C SER A 132 10.62 4.86 0.61
N ILE A 133 9.65 5.30 -0.18
CA ILE A 133 9.86 5.64 -1.60
C ILE A 133 10.86 6.80 -1.73
N ARG A 134 10.65 7.89 -0.97
CA ARG A 134 11.59 9.03 -1.00
C ARG A 134 12.99 8.61 -0.56
N ARG A 135 13.10 7.78 0.48
CA ARG A 135 14.40 7.26 0.94
C ARG A 135 15.10 6.42 -0.11
N ASN A 136 14.39 5.60 -0.85
CA ASN A 136 14.98 4.89 -1.98
C ASN A 136 15.53 5.85 -3.04
N PHE A 137 14.78 6.88 -3.39
CA PHE A 137 15.23 7.87 -4.37
C PHE A 137 16.47 8.66 -3.91
N PHE A 138 16.62 8.85 -2.59
CA PHE A 138 17.80 9.52 -2.05
C PHE A 138 18.95 8.54 -1.80
N TRP A 139 18.68 7.49 -1.03
CA TRP A 139 19.66 6.58 -0.43
C TRP A 139 19.62 5.15 -0.98
N TYR A 140 19.03 4.97 -2.17
CA TYR A 140 18.98 3.72 -2.93
C TYR A 140 18.21 2.58 -2.23
N LEU A 141 17.63 2.82 -1.07
CA LEU A 141 16.89 1.82 -0.30
C LEU A 141 15.87 2.48 0.62
N GLY A 142 14.62 2.00 0.59
CA GLY A 142 13.63 2.28 1.61
C GLY A 142 13.54 1.08 2.54
N VAL A 143 13.66 1.31 3.86
CA VAL A 143 13.66 0.23 4.86
C VAL A 143 12.50 0.39 5.81
N MET A 144 11.74 -0.68 6.00
CA MET A 144 10.72 -0.78 7.04
C MET A 144 10.94 -2.03 7.88
N LYS A 145 10.66 -1.92 9.16
CA LYS A 145 10.75 -2.98 10.15
C LYS A 145 9.38 -3.27 10.73
N THR A 146 9.09 -4.54 10.95
CA THR A 146 7.94 -4.96 11.75
C THR A 146 8.41 -5.56 13.07
N ARG A 147 7.60 -5.38 14.10
CA ARG A 147 7.76 -6.03 15.40
C ARG A 147 6.39 -6.28 16.02
N PHE A 148 6.32 -7.26 16.89
CA PHE A 148 5.17 -7.40 17.78
C PHE A 148 5.43 -6.60 19.05
N ASP A 149 4.49 -5.78 19.43
CA ASP A 149 4.54 -4.99 20.66
C ASP A 149 3.79 -5.74 21.77
N GLU A 150 4.52 -6.22 22.76
CA GLU A 150 3.99 -7.01 23.86
C GLU A 150 3.03 -6.22 24.78
N ASP A 151 3.26 -4.91 24.91
CA ASP A 151 2.41 -4.05 25.74
C ASP A 151 1.10 -3.72 25.06
N LEU A 152 1.14 -3.43 23.77
CA LEU A 152 -0.02 -3.14 22.93
C LEU A 152 -0.72 -4.43 22.43
N LYS A 153 -0.05 -5.57 22.48
CA LYS A 153 -0.49 -6.84 21.87
C LYS A 153 -0.81 -6.69 20.37
N GLU A 154 -0.05 -5.85 19.68
CA GLU A 154 -0.27 -5.52 18.27
C GLU A 154 1.01 -5.57 17.45
N ILE A 155 0.84 -5.83 16.14
CA ILE A 155 1.92 -5.75 15.16
C ILE A 155 2.15 -4.28 14.84
N VAL A 156 3.39 -3.82 14.92
CA VAL A 156 3.79 -2.44 14.64
C VAL A 156 4.76 -2.41 13.47
N TRP A 157 4.53 -1.49 12.56
CA TRP A 157 5.41 -1.20 11.43
C TRP A 157 6.10 0.15 11.61
N GLU A 158 7.39 0.22 11.35
CA GLU A 158 8.20 1.42 11.52
C GLU A 158 9.10 1.65 10.30
N THR A 159 9.34 2.92 9.94
CA THR A 159 10.34 3.26 8.92
C THR A 159 11.70 3.43 9.57
N VAL A 160 12.70 2.70 9.11
CA VAL A 160 14.07 2.77 9.64
C VAL A 160 14.88 3.78 8.84
N LYS A 161 15.62 4.66 9.53
CA LYS A 161 16.51 5.64 8.87
C LYS A 161 17.71 4.95 8.24
N ASN A 162 18.09 5.38 7.05
CA ASN A 162 19.18 4.75 6.30
C ASN A 162 20.56 4.90 6.96
N ASP A 163 20.78 5.97 7.72
CA ASP A 163 21.98 6.18 8.52
C ASP A 163 22.06 5.29 9.78
N HIS A 164 20.94 4.67 10.15
CA HIS A 164 20.83 3.77 11.31
C HIS A 164 20.71 2.28 10.94
N VAL A 165 20.82 1.94 9.66
CA VAL A 165 20.69 0.55 9.22
C VAL A 165 21.74 0.22 8.18
N ILE A 166 22.49 -0.85 8.43
CA ILE A 166 23.45 -1.44 7.51
C ILE A 166 22.85 -2.75 7.02
N VAL A 167 22.65 -2.86 5.73
CA VAL A 167 22.10 -4.07 5.12
C VAL A 167 23.18 -4.70 4.25
N ASP A 168 23.32 -6.01 4.34
CA ASP A 168 24.19 -6.74 3.44
C ASP A 168 23.69 -6.63 1.99
N PRO A 169 24.55 -6.32 1.01
CA PRO A 169 24.13 -6.21 -0.40
C PRO A 169 23.42 -7.44 -0.93
N ASP A 170 23.85 -8.64 -0.54
CA ASP A 170 23.24 -9.92 -0.93
C ASP A 170 21.99 -10.27 -0.09
N GLY A 171 21.72 -9.47 0.96
CA GLY A 171 20.55 -9.64 1.82
C GLY A 171 20.70 -10.78 2.83
N GLU A 172 21.92 -11.14 3.23
CA GLU A 172 22.16 -12.18 4.22
C GLU A 172 21.83 -11.71 5.64
N PHE A 173 22.07 -10.44 5.95
CA PHE A 173 21.80 -9.87 7.27
C PHE A 173 21.37 -8.40 7.22
N VAL A 174 20.80 -7.94 8.34
CA VAL A 174 20.49 -6.53 8.63
C VAL A 174 21.05 -6.17 9.99
N ALA A 175 21.82 -5.09 10.09
CA ALA A 175 22.32 -4.55 11.33
C ALA A 175 21.72 -3.16 11.57
N GLN A 176 20.84 -3.01 12.55
CA GLN A 176 20.23 -1.73 12.93
C GLN A 176 20.95 -1.14 14.14
N ILE A 177 21.25 0.14 14.06
CA ILE A 177 21.81 0.93 15.15
C ILE A 177 20.64 1.51 15.95
N ILE A 178 20.56 1.16 17.22
CA ILE A 178 19.59 1.68 18.19
C ILE A 178 20.30 2.71 19.07
N ASP A 179 19.90 3.97 19.02
CA ASP A 179 20.54 5.11 19.71
C ASP A 179 19.57 5.99 20.48
N ASP A 180 18.32 5.61 20.58
CA ASP A 180 17.26 6.35 21.26
C ASP A 180 17.12 5.99 22.74
N LEU A 181 17.63 4.85 23.17
CA LEU A 181 17.54 4.35 24.55
C LEU A 181 18.66 4.92 25.45
N THR A 182 18.28 5.20 26.68
CA THR A 182 19.24 5.56 27.73
C THR A 182 19.93 4.31 28.28
N LEU A 183 21.07 4.50 28.94
CA LEU A 183 21.77 3.41 29.63
C LEU A 183 20.87 2.73 30.67
N GLN A 184 20.04 3.50 31.37
CA GLN A 184 19.10 2.96 32.36
C GLN A 184 18.04 2.08 31.69
N GLU A 185 17.40 2.54 30.65
CA GLU A 185 16.40 1.76 29.88
C GLU A 185 17.02 0.49 29.30
N THR A 186 18.25 0.58 28.77
CA THR A 186 18.95 -0.59 28.26
C THR A 186 19.28 -1.60 29.38
N ILE A 187 19.63 -1.14 30.57
CA ILE A 187 19.83 -2.04 31.73
C ILE A 187 18.51 -2.68 32.17
N GLU A 188 17.41 -1.96 32.11
CA GLU A 188 16.08 -2.49 32.44
C GLU A 188 15.63 -3.56 31.42
N LEU A 189 15.92 -3.36 30.15
CA LEU A 189 15.65 -4.35 29.08
C LEU A 189 16.57 -5.59 29.21
N TYR A 190 17.85 -5.39 29.56
CA TYR A 190 18.85 -6.46 29.63
C TYR A 190 19.46 -6.59 31.02
N PRO A 191 18.70 -6.98 32.06
CA PRO A 191 19.14 -6.94 33.45
C PRO A 191 20.30 -7.89 33.74
N LYS A 192 20.44 -8.99 32.98
CA LYS A 192 21.53 -9.96 33.10
C LYS A 192 22.92 -9.36 32.81
N ASN A 193 22.97 -8.30 32.00
CA ASN A 193 24.20 -7.67 31.55
C ASN A 193 24.52 -6.35 32.27
N LYS A 194 23.77 -5.99 33.32
CA LYS A 194 23.89 -4.73 34.06
C LYS A 194 25.32 -4.41 34.48
N ASP A 195 25.99 -5.35 35.18
CA ASP A 195 27.33 -5.10 35.71
C ASP A 195 28.37 -4.98 34.59
N LYS A 196 28.24 -5.76 33.54
CA LYS A 196 29.11 -5.68 32.35
C LYS A 196 28.93 -4.32 31.64
N LEU A 197 27.69 -3.86 31.45
CA LEU A 197 27.38 -2.57 30.83
C LEU A 197 27.93 -1.40 31.65
N LEU A 198 27.69 -1.38 32.97
CA LEU A 198 28.18 -0.34 33.84
C LEU A 198 29.72 -0.27 33.86
N ASN A 199 30.39 -1.42 33.88
CA ASN A 199 31.83 -1.50 33.82
C ASN A 199 32.39 -0.98 32.49
N LEU A 200 31.78 -1.38 31.36
CA LEU A 200 32.26 -0.99 30.03
C LEU A 200 32.03 0.51 29.73
N VAL A 201 30.99 1.07 30.27
CA VAL A 201 30.67 2.53 30.15
C VAL A 201 31.45 3.32 31.23
N GLY A 202 31.95 2.66 32.29
CA GLY A 202 32.69 3.30 33.39
C GLY A 202 31.81 4.11 34.36
N VAL A 203 30.54 3.71 34.51
CA VAL A 203 29.52 4.43 35.28
C VAL A 203 29.21 3.69 36.59
N LYS A 204 29.12 4.48 37.68
CA LYS A 204 28.64 3.93 38.96
C LYS A 204 27.12 3.85 39.00
N PRO A 205 26.53 2.82 39.63
CA PRO A 205 25.08 2.65 39.71
C PRO A 205 24.32 3.83 40.36
N THR A 206 25.02 4.71 41.06
CA THR A 206 24.50 5.88 41.78
C THR A 206 24.50 7.14 40.92
N ASP A 207 25.15 7.15 39.76
CA ASP A 207 25.28 8.34 38.92
C ASP A 207 24.09 8.49 37.97
N LYS A 208 23.03 9.11 38.46
CA LYS A 208 21.77 9.35 37.72
C LYS A 208 21.96 10.12 36.41
N LYS A 209 22.96 11.00 36.34
CA LYS A 209 23.19 11.81 35.13
C LYS A 209 23.75 10.95 34.00
N MET A 210 24.67 10.06 34.32
CA MET A 210 25.28 9.16 33.35
C MET A 210 24.34 8.00 33.00
N LEU A 211 23.48 7.54 33.91
CA LEU A 211 22.45 6.56 33.63
C LEU A 211 21.39 7.10 32.64
N GLY A 212 21.13 8.40 32.64
CA GLY A 212 20.24 9.06 31.66
C GLY A 212 20.91 9.39 30.32
N SER A 213 22.20 9.05 30.12
CA SER A 213 22.86 9.26 28.83
C SER A 213 22.42 8.20 27.82
N LYS A 214 22.22 8.61 26.58
CA LYS A 214 21.91 7.68 25.48
C LYS A 214 23.11 6.83 25.15
N ILE A 215 22.88 5.57 24.86
CA ILE A 215 23.87 4.65 24.34
C ILE A 215 23.43 4.09 22.98
N SER A 216 24.40 3.76 22.16
CA SER A 216 24.13 3.20 20.83
C SER A 216 24.58 1.75 20.82
N PHE A 217 23.67 0.84 20.56
CA PHE A 217 23.94 -0.58 20.40
C PHE A 217 23.42 -1.11 19.06
N ILE A 218 23.83 -2.29 18.67
CA ILE A 218 23.50 -2.91 17.39
C ILE A 218 22.51 -4.04 17.63
N GLU A 219 21.43 -4.03 16.86
CA GLU A 219 20.52 -5.14 16.70
C GLU A 219 20.82 -5.79 15.34
N TYR A 220 21.40 -6.99 15.37
CA TYR A 220 21.83 -7.74 14.20
C TYR A 220 20.89 -8.90 13.93
N HIS A 221 20.37 -8.95 12.70
CA HIS A 221 19.42 -9.96 12.27
C HIS A 221 19.97 -10.78 11.11
N GLU A 222 19.97 -12.08 11.27
CA GLU A 222 19.99 -13.05 10.17
C GLU A 222 18.61 -13.72 10.05
N PRO A 223 18.34 -14.47 8.97
CA PRO A 223 17.07 -15.19 8.84
C PRO A 223 16.79 -16.11 10.04
N ASP A 224 17.80 -16.72 10.62
CA ASP A 224 17.68 -17.73 11.67
C ASP A 224 17.66 -17.17 13.09
N PHE A 225 18.26 -15.99 13.31
CA PHE A 225 18.42 -15.45 14.66
C PHE A 225 18.58 -13.93 14.70
N THR A 226 18.47 -13.39 15.92
CA THR A 226 18.73 -11.99 16.24
C THR A 226 19.71 -11.88 17.40
N VAL A 227 20.68 -10.97 17.30
CA VAL A 227 21.68 -10.68 18.33
C VAL A 227 21.68 -9.20 18.65
N TRP A 228 21.53 -8.85 19.91
CA TRP A 228 21.71 -7.48 20.40
C TRP A 228 23.10 -7.38 21.03
N LYS A 229 23.92 -6.46 20.52
CA LYS A 229 25.29 -6.28 21.01
C LYS A 229 25.64 -4.83 21.30
N TYR A 230 26.36 -4.61 22.37
CA TYR A 230 26.97 -3.33 22.69
C TYR A 230 28.48 -3.50 22.76
N LYS A 231 29.21 -2.94 21.81
CA LYS A 231 30.68 -3.11 21.66
C LYS A 231 31.07 -4.60 21.72
N SER A 232 31.81 -4.99 22.80
CA SER A 232 32.30 -6.36 23.02
C SER A 232 31.39 -7.20 23.92
N ILE A 233 30.13 -6.83 24.10
CA ILE A 233 29.17 -7.56 24.95
C ILE A 233 27.94 -7.92 24.13
N ILE A 234 27.52 -9.17 24.18
CA ILE A 234 26.19 -9.60 23.74
C ILE A 234 25.22 -9.28 24.86
N LEU A 235 24.20 -8.45 24.53
CA LEU A 235 23.12 -8.09 25.42
C LEU A 235 22.10 -9.21 25.51
N ASP A 236 21.70 -9.72 24.34
CA ASP A 236 20.83 -10.89 24.20
C ASP A 236 21.05 -11.56 22.85
N LYS A 237 20.65 -12.83 22.73
CA LYS A 237 20.66 -13.59 21.48
C LYS A 237 19.49 -14.56 21.47
N GLN A 238 18.71 -14.55 20.39
CA GLN A 238 17.48 -15.33 20.25
C GLN A 238 17.36 -15.92 18.86
N LYS A 239 16.69 -17.07 18.74
CA LYS A 239 16.22 -17.55 17.43
C LYS A 239 15.21 -16.58 16.86
N ASN A 240 15.05 -16.59 15.53
CA ASN A 240 14.05 -15.75 14.88
C ASN A 240 12.64 -16.12 15.36
N ALA A 241 12.05 -15.25 16.18
CA ALA A 241 10.71 -15.46 16.74
C ALA A 241 9.59 -15.37 15.69
N ASN A 242 9.88 -14.88 14.49
CA ASN A 242 8.90 -14.62 13.46
C ASN A 242 8.83 -15.71 12.38
N TRP A 243 9.37 -16.89 12.66
CA TRP A 243 9.39 -17.98 11.71
C TRP A 243 8.65 -19.22 12.22
N ASP A 244 9.26 -20.08 12.95
CA ASP A 244 8.71 -21.38 13.36
C ASP A 244 8.01 -21.26 14.72
N TRP A 245 6.74 -20.94 14.79
CA TRP A 245 6.03 -20.82 16.06
C TRP A 245 5.01 -21.91 16.32
N GLY A 246 4.89 -22.89 15.58
CA GLY A 246 3.96 -23.98 15.79
C GLY A 246 4.00 -24.96 14.65
N GLU A 247 3.48 -26.11 14.93
CA GLU A 247 3.46 -27.19 13.98
C GLU A 247 2.03 -27.72 13.82
N THR A 248 1.58 -27.88 12.58
CA THR A 248 0.40 -28.68 12.29
C THR A 248 0.82 -30.06 11.83
N LYS A 249 0.03 -31.05 12.19
CA LYS A 249 0.23 -32.39 11.66
C LYS A 249 -0.43 -32.49 10.30
N GLU A 250 0.36 -32.70 9.28
CA GLU A 250 -0.12 -33.06 7.95
C GLU A 250 -0.01 -34.57 7.75
N VAL A 251 -1.06 -35.16 7.20
CA VAL A 251 -1.05 -36.55 6.77
C VAL A 251 -0.89 -36.58 5.25
N ASP A 252 0.16 -37.21 4.75
CA ASP A 252 0.39 -37.32 3.33
C ASP A 252 -0.54 -38.36 2.66
N GLU A 253 -0.46 -38.44 1.34
CA GLU A 253 -1.27 -39.39 0.53
C GLU A 253 -1.04 -40.86 0.90
N MET A 254 0.02 -41.17 1.63
CA MET A 254 0.36 -42.50 2.10
C MET A 254 0.00 -42.76 3.57
N GLY A 255 -0.63 -41.78 4.24
CA GLY A 255 -1.01 -41.89 5.63
C GLY A 255 0.14 -41.64 6.62
N VAL A 256 1.23 -41.02 6.16
CA VAL A 256 2.37 -40.68 7.03
C VAL A 256 2.11 -39.31 7.63
N GLU A 257 2.06 -39.24 8.96
CA GLU A 257 1.97 -37.96 9.68
C GLU A 257 3.32 -37.24 9.60
N SER A 258 3.31 -36.02 9.10
CA SER A 258 4.44 -35.09 9.12
C SER A 258 4.05 -33.82 9.86
N SER A 259 5.03 -33.24 10.57
CA SER A 259 4.84 -31.95 11.23
C SER A 259 5.27 -30.83 10.29
N VAL A 260 4.39 -29.86 10.06
CA VAL A 260 4.65 -28.73 9.16
C VAL A 260 4.47 -27.42 9.93
N ALA A 261 5.46 -26.54 9.83
CA ALA A 261 5.43 -25.23 10.47
C ALA A 261 4.39 -24.28 9.84
N TYR A 262 3.78 -23.43 10.65
CA TYR A 262 2.80 -22.42 10.21
C TYR A 262 3.50 -21.22 9.56
N ASN A 263 3.99 -21.38 8.33
CA ASN A 263 4.70 -20.33 7.63
C ASN A 263 3.99 -19.96 6.34
N VAL A 264 3.59 -18.69 6.23
CA VAL A 264 3.08 -18.08 4.99
C VAL A 264 4.23 -17.85 4.02
N LEU A 265 5.35 -17.34 4.54
CA LEU A 265 6.56 -17.05 3.76
C LEU A 265 7.18 -18.32 3.20
N LYS A 266 7.76 -18.22 2.00
CA LYS A 266 8.39 -19.36 1.32
C LYS A 266 9.68 -19.79 1.98
N LYS A 267 10.42 -18.85 2.55
CA LYS A 267 11.69 -19.06 3.24
C LYS A 267 11.75 -18.20 4.50
N GLN A 268 12.57 -18.63 5.43
CA GLN A 268 12.91 -17.86 6.63
C GLN A 268 13.50 -16.51 6.24
N THR A 269 13.12 -15.46 6.95
CA THR A 269 13.59 -14.09 6.70
C THR A 269 13.56 -13.29 8.00
N TYR A 270 14.30 -12.21 8.04
CA TYR A 270 14.29 -11.25 9.15
C TYR A 270 13.10 -10.26 9.02
N PRO A 271 12.71 -9.54 10.11
CA PRO A 271 11.50 -8.72 10.16
C PRO A 271 11.65 -7.36 9.45
N TYR A 272 12.20 -7.35 8.25
CA TYR A 272 12.38 -6.15 7.44
C TYR A 272 11.85 -6.37 6.04
N ILE A 273 11.29 -5.31 5.46
CA ILE A 273 10.96 -5.24 4.04
C ILE A 273 11.66 -4.04 3.39
N PHE A 274 11.95 -4.17 2.11
CA PHE A 274 12.77 -3.22 1.39
C PHE A 274 12.03 -2.68 0.16
N PHE A 275 11.97 -1.36 0.04
CA PHE A 275 11.59 -0.73 -1.21
C PHE A 275 12.86 -0.45 -2.02
N LYS A 276 12.97 -1.08 -3.17
CA LYS A 276 14.11 -0.97 -4.10
C LYS A 276 13.62 -0.86 -5.54
N THR A 277 14.37 -0.13 -6.35
CA THR A 277 14.07 0.10 -7.78
C THR A 277 15.34 -0.11 -8.61
N PHE A 278 15.21 -0.28 -9.93
CA PHE A 278 16.36 -0.35 -10.84
C PHE A 278 17.49 -1.28 -10.39
N ASN A 279 17.12 -2.52 -10.12
CA ASN A 279 18.04 -3.52 -9.61
C ASN A 279 18.35 -4.55 -10.69
N THR A 280 19.62 -4.62 -11.13
CA THR A 280 20.09 -5.54 -12.17
C THR A 280 20.74 -6.82 -11.62
N ASN A 281 21.26 -6.75 -10.38
CA ASN A 281 22.05 -7.83 -9.79
C ASN A 281 21.33 -8.60 -8.69
N SER A 282 20.05 -8.35 -8.45
CA SER A 282 19.27 -8.91 -7.32
C SER A 282 19.79 -8.54 -5.93
N GLU A 283 20.64 -7.53 -5.83
CA GLU A 283 21.09 -6.95 -4.57
C GLU A 283 19.93 -6.24 -3.84
N VAL A 284 20.11 -5.97 -2.57
CA VAL A 284 19.12 -5.25 -1.76
C VAL A 284 19.09 -3.77 -2.12
N TYR A 285 20.24 -3.16 -2.39
CA TYR A 285 20.31 -1.76 -2.79
C TYR A 285 19.98 -1.58 -4.28
N SER A 286 19.25 -0.51 -4.60
CA SER A 286 19.08 -0.08 -5.99
C SER A 286 20.44 0.26 -6.62
N ASP A 287 20.68 -0.11 -7.88
CA ASP A 287 21.91 0.20 -8.59
C ASP A 287 22.06 1.70 -8.81
N THR A 288 20.97 2.36 -9.19
CA THR A 288 20.88 3.80 -9.42
C THR A 288 19.56 4.36 -8.91
N SER A 289 19.40 5.67 -8.92
CA SER A 289 18.15 6.35 -8.59
C SER A 289 17.72 7.34 -9.67
N LEU A 290 16.42 7.65 -9.73
CA LEU A 290 15.91 8.68 -10.65
C LEU A 290 16.57 10.04 -10.43
N ILE A 291 16.88 10.38 -9.18
CA ILE A 291 17.54 11.64 -8.84
C ILE A 291 18.98 11.65 -9.34
N GLU A 292 19.73 10.58 -9.10
CA GLU A 292 21.11 10.46 -9.56
C GLU A 292 21.21 10.66 -11.06
N GLN A 293 20.32 10.05 -11.84
CA GLN A 293 20.27 10.18 -13.30
C GLN A 293 19.91 11.61 -13.75
N ALA A 294 19.15 12.35 -12.97
CA ALA A 294 18.75 13.73 -13.28
C ALA A 294 19.78 14.79 -12.89
N ILE A 295 20.71 14.49 -11.98
CA ILE A 295 21.70 15.46 -11.46
C ILE A 295 22.48 16.19 -12.54
N PRO A 296 23.09 15.52 -13.55
CA PRO A 296 23.87 16.22 -14.57
C PRO A 296 23.04 17.22 -15.38
N LEU A 297 21.80 16.89 -15.66
CA LEU A 297 20.88 17.78 -16.36
C LEU A 297 20.40 18.92 -15.46
N GLN A 298 20.17 18.67 -14.17
CA GLN A 298 19.82 19.70 -13.19
C GLN A 298 20.95 20.76 -13.10
N ASP A 299 22.21 20.33 -13.11
CA ASP A 299 23.36 21.23 -13.13
C ASP A 299 23.34 22.10 -14.38
N LEU A 300 23.04 21.54 -15.57
CA LEU A 300 22.92 22.26 -16.81
C LEU A 300 21.77 23.27 -16.78
N VAL A 301 20.60 22.89 -16.27
CA VAL A 301 19.45 23.79 -16.08
C VAL A 301 19.85 24.98 -15.20
N ASN A 302 20.48 24.74 -14.07
CA ASN A 302 20.93 25.78 -13.15
C ASN A 302 21.95 26.73 -13.81
N LYS A 303 22.86 26.17 -14.62
CA LYS A 303 23.83 26.95 -15.41
C LYS A 303 23.13 27.83 -16.45
N ARG A 304 22.19 27.28 -17.23
CA ARG A 304 21.44 28.03 -18.25
C ARG A 304 20.61 29.13 -17.64
N LYS A 305 19.92 28.82 -16.53
CA LYS A 305 19.10 29.80 -15.80
C LYS A 305 19.95 31.00 -15.35
N ARG A 306 21.13 30.75 -14.80
CA ARG A 306 22.08 31.83 -14.46
C ARG A 306 22.45 32.67 -15.66
N GLN A 307 22.83 32.02 -16.78
CA GLN A 307 23.17 32.75 -18.01
C GLN A 307 22.02 33.64 -18.49
N ILE A 308 20.80 33.19 -18.40
CA ILE A 308 19.61 33.97 -18.76
C ILE A 308 19.43 35.17 -17.79
N ASP A 309 19.54 34.96 -16.51
CA ASP A 309 19.33 35.99 -15.49
C ASP A 309 20.46 37.05 -15.55
N GLU A 310 21.73 36.62 -15.65
CA GLU A 310 22.87 37.52 -15.79
C GLU A 310 22.79 38.36 -17.09
N ASN A 311 22.41 37.72 -18.19
CA ASN A 311 22.20 38.46 -19.43
C ASN A 311 21.06 39.45 -19.35
N ALA A 312 19.98 39.10 -18.63
CA ALA A 312 18.85 40.01 -18.41
C ALA A 312 19.26 41.25 -17.60
N GLU A 313 20.16 41.08 -16.64
CA GLU A 313 20.75 42.20 -15.90
C GLU A 313 21.67 43.06 -16.79
N GLU A 314 22.53 42.42 -17.57
CA GLU A 314 23.49 43.10 -18.51
C GLU A 314 22.77 43.75 -19.70
N ALA A 315 21.65 43.21 -20.16
CA ALA A 315 20.84 43.76 -21.25
C ALA A 315 20.31 45.17 -20.94
N ASN A 316 20.23 45.54 -19.66
CA ASN A 316 19.94 46.93 -19.29
C ASN A 316 20.98 47.93 -19.77
N GLY A 317 22.09 47.44 -20.28
CA GLY A 317 23.16 48.20 -20.88
C GLY A 317 24.01 49.00 -19.86
N THR A 318 25.27 49.10 -20.15
CA THR A 318 26.19 49.89 -19.35
C THR A 318 25.98 51.38 -19.64
N LEU A 319 25.82 52.16 -18.62
CA LEU A 319 25.74 53.59 -18.74
C LEU A 319 27.19 54.14 -19.03
N VAL A 320 27.34 54.80 -20.13
CA VAL A 320 28.61 55.43 -20.52
C VAL A 320 28.44 56.93 -20.56
N GLY A 321 29.25 57.64 -19.77
CA GLY A 321 29.33 59.08 -19.75
C GLY A 321 30.48 59.63 -20.56
N SER A 322 30.25 60.69 -21.32
CA SER A 322 31.30 61.42 -22.02
C SER A 322 31.97 62.41 -21.09
N GLY A 323 33.30 62.36 -20.98
CA GLY A 323 34.09 63.29 -20.18
C GLY A 323 34.07 64.72 -20.66
N ASP A 324 33.56 64.97 -21.89
CA ASP A 324 33.40 66.30 -22.44
C ASP A 324 32.18 67.04 -21.85
N TYR A 325 31.22 66.33 -21.30
CA TYR A 325 29.95 66.85 -20.82
C TYR A 325 29.67 66.62 -19.32
N LEU A 326 30.32 65.61 -18.75
CA LEU A 326 30.11 65.21 -17.34
C LEU A 326 31.45 64.98 -16.64
N SER A 327 31.59 65.52 -15.42
CA SER A 327 32.74 65.14 -14.57
C SER A 327 32.62 63.71 -14.03
N LYS A 328 33.74 63.08 -13.66
CA LYS A 328 33.74 61.75 -13.03
C LYS A 328 32.87 61.68 -11.79
N GLU A 329 32.88 62.75 -10.99
CA GLU A 329 32.09 62.86 -9.76
C GLU A 329 30.58 62.94 -10.06
N GLN A 330 30.20 63.76 -11.06
CA GLN A 330 28.81 63.81 -11.54
C GLN A 330 28.34 62.46 -12.06
N PHE A 331 29.17 61.78 -12.89
CA PHE A 331 28.83 60.47 -13.42
C PHE A 331 28.70 59.42 -12.32
N ALA A 332 29.53 59.43 -11.27
CA ALA A 332 29.44 58.51 -10.16
C ALA A 332 28.14 58.66 -9.31
N THR A 333 27.47 59.81 -9.36
CA THR A 333 26.20 60.04 -8.64
C THR A 333 24.98 59.56 -9.46
N ILE A 334 25.15 59.28 -10.76
CA ILE A 334 24.05 58.85 -11.65
C ILE A 334 23.75 57.38 -11.45
N LYS A 335 22.57 57.09 -10.97
CA LYS A 335 22.06 55.71 -10.72
C LYS A 335 21.48 55.06 -11.97
N GLY A 336 21.27 55.82 -13.05
CA GLY A 336 20.69 55.31 -14.29
C GLY A 336 19.19 54.90 -14.20
N SER A 337 18.51 55.34 -13.18
CA SER A 337 17.06 55.05 -12.95
C SER A 337 16.20 55.86 -13.90
N SER A 338 15.09 55.33 -14.39
CA SER A 338 14.12 56.05 -15.24
C SER A 338 13.47 57.27 -14.56
N ARG A 339 13.58 57.41 -13.26
CA ARG A 339 13.06 58.52 -12.47
C ARG A 339 14.11 59.59 -12.16
N GLU A 340 15.36 59.38 -12.57
CA GLU A 340 16.45 60.29 -12.32
C GLU A 340 16.38 61.44 -13.27
N ARG A 341 16.64 62.66 -12.77
CA ARG A 341 16.72 63.89 -13.55
C ARG A 341 18.17 64.34 -13.58
N ILE A 342 18.75 64.29 -14.79
CA ILE A 342 20.13 64.65 -15.00
C ILE A 342 20.17 65.97 -15.73
N TRP A 343 20.91 66.93 -15.18
CA TRP A 343 21.12 68.24 -15.77
C TRP A 343 22.46 68.29 -16.48
N VAL A 344 22.45 68.67 -17.73
CA VAL A 344 23.65 68.87 -18.54
C VAL A 344 23.72 70.36 -18.91
N GLU A 345 24.79 71.04 -18.44
CA GLU A 345 24.91 72.49 -18.56
C GLU A 345 25.23 72.94 -20.01
N LYS A 346 26.03 72.15 -20.72
CA LYS A 346 26.49 72.50 -22.09
C LYS A 346 26.48 71.28 -23.00
N GLY A 347 26.07 71.47 -24.23
CA GLY A 347 26.10 70.46 -25.29
C GLY A 347 24.82 69.62 -25.43
N ASP A 348 24.93 68.54 -26.24
CA ASP A 348 23.80 67.67 -26.48
C ASP A 348 23.65 66.68 -25.31
N ALA A 349 22.53 66.75 -24.60
CA ALA A 349 22.22 65.82 -23.52
C ALA A 349 22.24 64.35 -23.93
N ARG A 350 21.97 64.04 -25.22
CA ARG A 350 22.06 62.67 -25.72
C ARG A 350 23.48 62.17 -25.90
N ALA A 351 24.45 63.09 -26.17
CA ALA A 351 25.86 62.76 -26.24
C ALA A 351 26.55 62.67 -24.89
N ALA A 352 25.97 63.29 -23.84
CA ALA A 352 26.51 63.28 -22.49
C ALA A 352 26.40 61.89 -21.81
N LEU A 353 25.29 61.16 -22.09
CA LEU A 353 25.00 59.87 -21.49
C LEU A 353 24.43 58.94 -22.59
N THR A 354 25.11 57.83 -22.80
CA THR A 354 24.63 56.79 -23.72
C THR A 354 24.60 55.46 -22.99
N ARG A 355 23.54 54.72 -23.20
CA ARG A 355 23.54 53.30 -22.79
C ARG A 355 24.08 52.47 -23.92
N MET A 356 25.19 51.78 -23.67
CA MET A 356 25.65 50.74 -24.55
C MET A 356 24.80 49.49 -24.29
N ALA A 357 24.01 49.11 -25.26
CA ALA A 357 23.20 47.88 -25.16
C ALA A 357 24.13 46.69 -24.93
N GLY A 358 23.77 45.85 -23.96
CA GLY A 358 24.41 44.56 -23.80
C GLY A 358 24.17 43.66 -25.02
N ASN A 359 24.96 42.67 -25.21
CA ASN A 359 24.72 41.67 -26.25
C ASN A 359 23.49 40.84 -25.87
N PRO A 360 22.49 40.74 -26.76
CA PRO A 360 21.34 39.90 -26.49
C PRO A 360 21.76 38.45 -26.37
N LEU A 361 21.15 37.71 -25.45
CA LEU A 361 21.34 36.28 -25.31
C LEU A 361 20.94 35.58 -26.61
N GLN A 362 21.78 34.67 -27.08
CA GLN A 362 21.47 33.86 -28.26
C GLN A 362 20.26 32.98 -27.99
N GLY A 363 19.29 32.94 -28.90
CA GLY A 363 18.02 32.20 -28.73
C GLY A 363 18.22 30.72 -28.39
N TYR A 364 19.28 30.09 -28.93
CA TYR A 364 19.58 28.67 -28.64
C TYR A 364 19.79 28.37 -27.14
N VAL A 365 20.19 29.35 -26.32
CA VAL A 365 20.38 29.14 -24.87
C VAL A 365 19.04 28.97 -24.17
N GLN A 366 17.99 29.69 -24.60
CA GLN A 366 16.66 29.52 -24.11
C GLN A 366 16.04 28.20 -24.56
N ASP A 367 16.28 27.83 -25.82
CA ASP A 367 15.83 26.55 -26.37
C ASP A 367 16.46 25.38 -25.62
N ASP A 368 17.80 25.43 -25.42
CA ASP A 368 18.55 24.41 -24.66
C ASP A 368 18.07 24.30 -23.21
N PHE A 369 17.73 25.43 -22.55
CA PHE A 369 17.17 25.46 -21.24
C PHE A 369 15.81 24.70 -21.18
N VAL A 370 14.92 24.95 -22.13
CA VAL A 370 13.62 24.28 -22.21
C VAL A 370 13.79 22.81 -22.57
N MET A 371 14.66 22.47 -23.52
CA MET A 371 14.95 21.09 -23.90
C MET A 371 15.49 20.29 -22.72
N THR A 372 16.46 20.81 -21.97
CA THR A 372 17.04 20.13 -20.81
C THR A 372 16.01 19.89 -19.72
N LYS A 373 15.08 20.82 -19.50
CA LYS A 373 13.95 20.59 -18.56
C LYS A 373 13.06 19.44 -18.99
N ASN A 374 12.76 19.36 -20.29
CA ASN A 374 11.97 18.26 -20.83
C ASN A 374 12.71 16.92 -20.76
N GLU A 375 14.05 16.93 -20.91
CA GLU A 375 14.88 15.74 -20.75
C GLU A 375 14.85 15.21 -19.30
N ILE A 376 14.91 16.10 -18.29
CA ILE A 376 14.75 15.71 -16.88
C ILE A 376 13.34 15.10 -16.66
N ASP A 377 12.31 15.75 -17.21
CA ASP A 377 10.94 15.26 -17.11
C ASP A 377 10.80 13.87 -17.77
N ASN A 378 11.46 13.67 -18.91
CA ASN A 378 11.49 12.37 -19.60
C ASN A 378 12.22 11.29 -18.81
N ILE A 379 13.39 11.59 -18.20
CA ILE A 379 14.14 10.63 -17.38
C ILE A 379 13.34 10.24 -16.15
N MET A 380 12.73 11.22 -15.50
CA MET A 380 11.92 10.97 -14.29
C MET A 380 10.51 10.45 -14.60
N GLY A 381 10.10 10.35 -15.87
CA GLY A 381 8.77 9.87 -16.26
C GLY A 381 7.62 10.79 -15.86
N THR A 382 7.88 12.10 -15.75
CA THR A 382 6.86 13.09 -15.39
C THR A 382 6.49 13.95 -16.59
N HIS A 383 5.29 13.77 -17.12
CA HIS A 383 4.78 14.55 -18.25
C HIS A 383 3.73 15.59 -17.83
N SER A 384 3.27 16.40 -18.79
CA SER A 384 2.27 17.43 -18.54
C SER A 384 0.97 16.87 -17.94
N THR A 385 0.53 15.73 -18.42
CA THR A 385 -0.65 15.00 -17.95
C THR A 385 -0.51 14.50 -16.53
N THR A 386 0.64 13.93 -16.17
CA THR A 386 0.97 13.46 -14.81
C THR A 386 1.01 14.61 -13.80
N ARG A 387 1.35 15.82 -14.26
CA ARG A 387 1.41 17.05 -13.44
C ARG A 387 0.09 17.80 -13.33
N GLY A 388 -1.00 17.27 -13.90
CA GLY A 388 -2.31 17.92 -13.86
C GLY A 388 -2.47 19.09 -14.83
N ALA A 389 -1.52 19.31 -15.75
CA ALA A 389 -1.76 20.17 -16.90
C ALA A 389 -2.74 19.45 -17.82
N GLY A 390 -3.83 20.13 -18.22
CA GLY A 390 -4.88 19.53 -19.03
C GLY A 390 -4.32 18.80 -20.25
N SER A 391 -4.89 17.63 -20.55
CA SER A 391 -4.59 16.90 -21.77
C SER A 391 -4.86 17.80 -22.98
N GLN A 392 -3.96 17.79 -23.97
CA GLN A 392 -4.19 18.43 -25.25
C GLN A 392 -5.04 17.58 -26.19
N SER A 393 -5.49 16.41 -25.70
CA SER A 393 -6.28 15.47 -26.48
C SER A 393 -7.74 15.96 -26.62
N ASP A 394 -8.26 15.82 -27.84
CA ASP A 394 -9.64 16.23 -28.19
C ASP A 394 -10.68 15.21 -27.69
N THR A 395 -10.27 14.03 -27.27
CA THR A 395 -11.16 12.95 -26.80
C THR A 395 -10.76 12.35 -25.46
N ALA A 396 -11.75 11.92 -24.69
CA ALA A 396 -11.51 11.23 -23.40
C ALA A 396 -10.65 9.96 -23.57
N THR A 397 -10.79 9.25 -24.69
CA THR A 397 -10.01 8.04 -24.99
C THR A 397 -8.54 8.35 -25.23
N GLU A 398 -8.22 9.43 -25.95
CA GLU A 398 -6.83 9.89 -26.15
C GLU A 398 -6.21 10.32 -24.84
N ALA A 399 -6.95 11.02 -23.97
CA ALA A 399 -6.47 11.40 -22.65
C ALA A 399 -6.11 10.19 -21.76
N VAL A 400 -6.91 9.11 -21.85
CA VAL A 400 -6.60 7.84 -21.15
C VAL A 400 -5.38 7.19 -21.74
N LEU A 401 -5.21 7.16 -23.05
CA LEU A 401 -4.03 6.58 -23.71
C LEU A 401 -2.77 7.38 -23.39
N GLU A 402 -2.82 8.71 -23.37
CA GLU A 402 -1.70 9.55 -22.93
C GLU A 402 -1.28 9.24 -21.50
N LYS A 403 -2.23 9.12 -20.55
CA LYS A 403 -1.95 8.74 -19.16
C LYS A 403 -1.31 7.35 -19.08
N GLN A 404 -1.79 6.38 -19.85
CA GLN A 404 -1.22 5.03 -19.86
C GLN A 404 0.21 5.01 -20.41
N GLN A 405 0.51 5.82 -21.43
CA GLN A 405 1.87 5.96 -21.96
C GLN A 405 2.83 6.62 -20.97
N ASP A 406 2.34 7.60 -20.20
CA ASP A 406 3.12 8.26 -19.15
C ASP A 406 3.49 7.25 -18.05
N TYR A 407 2.54 6.42 -17.61
CA TYR A 407 2.82 5.38 -16.62
C TYR A 407 3.78 4.30 -17.12
N GLY A 408 3.84 4.03 -18.43
CA GLY A 408 4.75 3.04 -18.99
C GLY A 408 6.24 3.33 -18.72
N ARG A 409 6.63 4.59 -18.48
CA ARG A 409 8.01 4.94 -18.15
C ARG A 409 8.40 4.72 -16.70
N ILE A 410 7.43 4.81 -15.79
CA ILE A 410 7.65 4.53 -14.36
C ILE A 410 7.11 3.14 -13.96
N ASP A 411 6.81 2.29 -14.95
CA ASP A 411 6.21 0.97 -14.74
C ASP A 411 7.06 0.08 -13.82
N ASP A 412 8.38 0.13 -13.95
CA ASP A 412 9.30 -0.61 -13.07
C ASP A 412 9.23 -0.11 -11.61
N VAL A 413 9.07 1.20 -11.41
CA VAL A 413 8.92 1.77 -10.07
C VAL A 413 7.56 1.39 -9.49
N ILE A 414 6.50 1.39 -10.32
CA ILE A 414 5.15 0.94 -9.94
C ILE A 414 5.18 -0.52 -9.50
N LYS A 415 5.78 -1.40 -10.32
CA LYS A 415 5.91 -2.83 -10.00
C LYS A 415 6.71 -3.05 -8.72
N SER A 416 7.82 -2.34 -8.55
CA SER A 416 8.63 -2.40 -7.33
C SER A 416 7.83 -1.96 -6.09
N TYR A 417 6.95 -0.98 -6.23
CA TYR A 417 6.07 -0.56 -5.15
C TYR A 417 4.99 -1.61 -4.84
N GLU A 418 4.42 -2.21 -5.85
CA GLU A 418 3.45 -3.29 -5.68
C GLU A 418 4.08 -4.53 -5.03
N ASP A 419 5.32 -4.89 -5.42
CA ASP A 419 6.07 -5.98 -4.79
C ASP A 419 6.40 -5.66 -3.31
N PHE A 420 6.76 -4.42 -3.01
CA PHE A 420 6.93 -3.96 -1.62
C PHE A 420 5.62 -4.06 -0.80
N CYS A 421 4.48 -3.73 -1.39
CA CYS A 421 3.17 -3.90 -0.76
C CYS A 421 2.84 -5.39 -0.55
N GLU A 422 3.23 -6.25 -1.49
CA GLU A 422 3.08 -7.70 -1.38
C GLU A 422 3.91 -8.25 -0.21
N ASP A 423 5.16 -7.81 -0.07
CA ASP A 423 6.02 -8.17 1.06
C ASP A 423 5.40 -7.74 2.39
N TYR A 424 4.83 -6.53 2.46
CA TYR A 424 4.11 -6.08 3.64
C TYR A 424 2.95 -7.00 4.01
N PHE A 425 2.08 -7.35 3.06
CA PHE A 425 0.92 -8.21 3.34
C PHE A 425 1.34 -9.61 3.77
N ASN A 426 2.33 -10.19 3.09
CA ASN A 426 2.85 -11.52 3.43
C ASN A 426 3.50 -11.53 4.81
N MET A 427 4.32 -10.52 5.13
CA MET A 427 4.97 -10.40 6.43
C MET A 427 3.94 -10.14 7.54
N THR A 428 2.96 -9.27 7.31
CA THR A 428 1.89 -8.99 8.27
C THR A 428 1.09 -10.26 8.58
N LEU A 429 0.73 -11.03 7.56
CA LEU A 429 0.01 -12.29 7.75
C LEU A 429 0.86 -13.32 8.51
N GLN A 430 2.17 -13.41 8.21
CA GLN A 430 3.11 -14.25 8.96
C GLN A 430 3.16 -13.86 10.45
N MET A 431 3.25 -12.56 10.74
CA MET A 431 3.26 -12.03 12.09
C MET A 431 1.96 -12.32 12.84
N MET A 432 0.80 -12.21 12.16
CA MET A 432 -0.50 -12.57 12.73
C MET A 432 -0.56 -14.05 13.10
N MET A 433 -0.07 -14.94 12.24
CA MET A 433 -0.05 -16.38 12.50
C MET A 433 0.85 -16.78 13.66
N ILE A 434 1.86 -15.97 13.97
CA ILE A 434 2.82 -16.25 15.03
C ILE A 434 2.39 -15.65 16.35
N HIS A 435 1.93 -14.40 16.35
CA HIS A 435 1.77 -13.62 17.57
C HIS A 435 0.32 -13.45 18.04
N TYR A 436 -0.70 -13.75 17.20
CA TYR A 436 -2.11 -13.61 17.59
C TYR A 436 -2.60 -14.88 18.33
N ASP A 437 -2.09 -15.10 19.53
CA ASP A 437 -2.46 -16.21 20.42
C ASP A 437 -3.83 -15.99 21.09
N GLU A 438 -4.24 -14.73 21.26
CA GLU A 438 -5.57 -14.32 21.75
C GLU A 438 -6.45 -13.81 20.60
N GLU A 439 -7.76 -13.68 20.85
CA GLU A 439 -8.68 -13.08 19.88
C GLU A 439 -8.45 -11.57 19.76
N HIS A 440 -8.14 -11.11 18.56
CA HIS A 440 -8.03 -9.70 18.21
C HIS A 440 -9.30 -9.25 17.49
N TYR A 441 -9.96 -8.21 18.02
CA TYR A 441 -11.17 -7.64 17.44
C TYR A 441 -10.80 -6.46 16.56
N LEU A 442 -11.11 -6.58 15.25
CA LEU A 442 -10.85 -5.55 14.26
C LEU A 442 -12.19 -4.92 13.84
N PRO A 443 -12.41 -3.62 14.13
CA PRO A 443 -13.62 -2.93 13.70
C PRO A 443 -13.61 -2.79 12.17
N VAL A 444 -14.66 -3.28 11.53
CA VAL A 444 -14.84 -3.20 10.06
C VAL A 444 -16.13 -2.47 9.78
N GLU A 445 -16.07 -1.37 9.03
CA GLU A 445 -17.23 -0.57 8.67
C GLU A 445 -18.28 -1.41 7.93
N GLY A 446 -19.50 -1.38 8.42
CA GLY A 446 -20.63 -2.11 7.83
C GLY A 446 -20.70 -3.62 8.12
N HIS A 447 -19.85 -4.12 9.00
CA HIS A 447 -19.85 -5.51 9.47
C HIS A 447 -19.77 -5.57 10.99
N ASP A 448 -20.22 -6.68 11.57
CA ASP A 448 -19.91 -6.99 12.96
C ASP A 448 -18.39 -7.08 13.14
N ASP A 449 -17.90 -6.72 14.32
CA ASP A 449 -16.50 -6.80 14.66
C ASP A 449 -15.91 -8.16 14.27
N ILE A 450 -14.82 -8.13 13.48
CA ILE A 450 -14.20 -9.36 13.03
C ILE A 450 -13.16 -9.78 14.06
N SER A 451 -13.39 -10.90 14.73
CA SER A 451 -12.37 -11.53 15.55
C SER A 451 -11.41 -12.34 14.69
N LEU A 452 -10.13 -12.25 15.02
CA LEU A 452 -9.05 -13.00 14.40
C LEU A 452 -8.09 -13.53 15.46
N SER A 453 -7.79 -14.82 15.39
CA SER A 453 -6.77 -15.47 16.22
C SER A 453 -5.94 -16.41 15.36
N ARG A 454 -4.76 -16.81 15.86
CA ARG A 454 -3.91 -17.80 15.22
C ARG A 454 -4.66 -19.10 14.97
N ASP A 455 -5.41 -19.59 15.97
CA ASP A 455 -6.12 -20.87 15.86
C ASP A 455 -7.21 -20.81 14.79
N LEU A 456 -7.94 -19.68 14.69
CA LEU A 456 -8.91 -19.45 13.63
C LEU A 456 -8.23 -19.38 12.25
N LEU A 457 -7.10 -18.71 12.13
CA LEU A 457 -6.33 -18.66 10.88
C LEU A 457 -5.92 -20.06 10.43
N ILE A 458 -5.40 -20.88 11.33
CA ILE A 458 -4.98 -22.24 11.04
C ILE A 458 -6.17 -23.12 10.63
N GLU A 459 -7.29 -23.06 11.38
CA GLU A 459 -8.49 -23.82 11.09
C GLU A 459 -9.04 -23.50 9.70
N GLU A 460 -9.22 -22.21 9.40
CA GLU A 460 -9.79 -21.76 8.13
C GLU A 460 -8.86 -21.95 6.92
N LEU A 461 -7.55 -21.97 7.14
CA LEU A 461 -6.55 -22.23 6.12
C LEU A 461 -6.22 -23.72 5.99
N SER A 462 -6.78 -24.60 6.82
CA SER A 462 -6.64 -26.03 6.72
C SER A 462 -7.64 -26.61 5.72
N LYS A 463 -7.18 -27.49 4.86
CA LYS A 463 -8.04 -28.19 3.91
C LYS A 463 -8.21 -29.63 4.30
N ILE A 464 -9.46 -30.09 4.40
CA ILE A 464 -9.80 -31.49 4.66
C ILE A 464 -9.89 -32.22 3.34
N TYR A 465 -9.02 -33.19 3.14
CA TYR A 465 -9.09 -34.13 2.00
C TYR A 465 -9.77 -35.42 2.46
N LYS A 466 -10.83 -35.79 1.75
CA LYS A 466 -11.47 -37.11 1.94
C LYS A 466 -10.88 -38.06 0.91
N TYR A 467 -10.04 -38.97 1.38
CA TYR A 467 -9.53 -40.05 0.56
C TYR A 467 -10.57 -41.15 0.41
N LYS A 468 -10.85 -41.53 -0.83
CA LYS A 468 -11.47 -42.79 -1.13
C LYS A 468 -10.34 -43.81 -1.27
N ASP A 469 -10.15 -44.63 -0.24
CA ASP A 469 -9.22 -45.72 -0.34
C ASP A 469 -9.64 -46.64 -1.51
N ASN A 470 -8.68 -47.02 -2.35
CA ASN A 470 -8.95 -47.89 -3.47
C ASN A 470 -9.67 -49.14 -2.96
N GLU A 471 -10.69 -49.61 -3.69
CA GLU A 471 -11.52 -50.78 -3.36
C GLU A 471 -10.74 -52.03 -2.98
N LEU A 472 -9.42 -52.07 -3.27
CA LEU A 472 -8.47 -53.14 -2.93
C LEU A 472 -8.03 -53.19 -1.46
N ARG A 473 -8.33 -52.19 -0.63
CA ARG A 473 -7.90 -52.11 0.78
C ARG A 473 -9.04 -51.97 1.82
N GLY A 474 -10.27 -52.27 1.45
CA GLY A 474 -11.36 -52.40 2.42
C GLY A 474 -12.05 -51.12 2.84
N GLY A 475 -12.08 -50.09 2.00
CA GLY A 475 -13.09 -49.03 2.00
C GLY A 475 -13.20 -48.18 3.26
N LYS A 476 -12.10 -47.79 3.90
CA LYS A 476 -12.14 -46.77 4.95
C LYS A 476 -11.85 -45.39 4.34
N TYR A 477 -12.78 -44.46 4.62
CA TYR A 477 -12.53 -43.03 4.38
C TYR A 477 -11.71 -42.50 5.53
N GLU A 478 -10.48 -42.10 5.31
CA GLU A 478 -9.70 -41.32 6.26
C GLU A 478 -9.79 -39.85 5.88
N GLU A 479 -10.16 -39.00 6.82
CA GLU A 479 -10.11 -37.57 6.67
C GLU A 479 -8.69 -37.13 6.98
N ALA A 480 -7.95 -36.66 5.97
CA ALA A 480 -6.67 -36.04 6.15
C ALA A 480 -6.82 -34.52 6.14
N THR A 481 -6.29 -33.87 7.14
CA THR A 481 -6.24 -32.40 7.20
C THR A 481 -4.88 -31.94 6.67
N ARG A 482 -4.88 -31.06 5.70
CA ARG A 482 -3.66 -30.47 5.16
C ARG A 482 -3.75 -28.96 5.23
N TYR A 483 -2.72 -28.35 5.80
CA TYR A 483 -2.55 -26.91 5.79
C TYR A 483 -2.20 -26.42 4.38
N VAL A 484 -2.98 -25.48 3.87
CA VAL A 484 -2.75 -24.87 2.56
C VAL A 484 -2.24 -23.45 2.77
N LYS A 485 -0.98 -23.22 2.42
CA LYS A 485 -0.37 -21.88 2.51
C LYS A 485 -1.11 -20.91 1.60
N PRO A 486 -1.64 -19.80 2.11
CA PRO A 486 -2.21 -18.75 1.27
C PRO A 486 -1.09 -18.07 0.47
N ILE A 487 -1.37 -17.73 -0.76
CA ILE A 487 -0.48 -16.90 -1.58
C ILE A 487 -1.12 -15.52 -1.64
N VAL A 488 -0.45 -14.54 -1.05
CA VAL A 488 -0.89 -13.14 -1.10
C VAL A 488 -0.10 -12.43 -2.18
N MET A 489 -0.81 -11.78 -3.08
CA MET A 489 -0.26 -10.93 -4.14
C MET A 489 -1.00 -9.60 -4.13
N VAL A 490 -0.43 -8.58 -4.75
CA VAL A 490 -1.12 -7.31 -4.99
C VAL A 490 -1.67 -7.28 -6.41
N LYS A 491 -2.89 -6.79 -6.58
CA LYS A 491 -3.48 -6.59 -7.90
C LYS A 491 -2.70 -5.52 -8.64
N ARG A 492 -2.10 -5.90 -9.77
CA ARG A 492 -1.30 -4.97 -10.58
C ARG A 492 -2.13 -3.76 -11.04
N GLY A 493 -1.57 -2.59 -10.87
CA GLY A 493 -2.21 -1.30 -11.18
C GLY A 493 -3.21 -0.81 -10.13
N SER A 494 -3.42 -1.54 -9.01
CA SER A 494 -4.36 -1.10 -7.97
C SER A 494 -3.91 0.15 -7.21
N THR A 495 -2.62 0.42 -7.16
CA THR A 495 -2.02 1.58 -6.47
C THR A 495 -2.08 2.87 -7.29
N LEU A 496 -2.27 2.76 -8.61
CA LEU A 496 -2.30 3.91 -9.51
C LEU A 496 -3.58 4.72 -9.39
N PRO A 497 -3.51 6.03 -9.71
CA PRO A 497 -4.71 6.86 -9.76
C PRO A 497 -5.68 6.30 -10.80
N THR A 498 -6.76 5.78 -10.33
CA THR A 498 -7.89 5.43 -11.19
C THR A 498 -8.80 6.63 -11.29
N ASP A 499 -9.26 6.92 -12.49
CA ASP A 499 -10.28 7.93 -12.66
C ASP A 499 -11.59 7.37 -12.10
N ASP A 500 -11.91 7.72 -10.84
CA ASP A 500 -13.15 7.30 -10.18
C ASP A 500 -14.39 7.65 -10.98
N VAL A 501 -14.33 8.74 -11.75
CA VAL A 501 -15.42 9.14 -12.64
C VAL A 501 -15.56 8.15 -13.79
N SER A 502 -14.44 7.72 -14.39
CA SER A 502 -14.43 6.72 -15.46
C SER A 502 -14.92 5.36 -14.96
N LYS A 503 -14.42 4.89 -13.82
CA LYS A 503 -14.90 3.64 -13.19
C LYS A 503 -16.40 3.68 -12.89
N ARG A 504 -16.88 4.76 -12.29
CA ARG A 504 -18.31 4.94 -12.00
C ARG A 504 -19.14 4.93 -13.29
N ASN A 505 -18.68 5.62 -14.33
CA ASN A 505 -19.36 5.62 -15.62
C ASN A 505 -19.38 4.24 -16.27
N ASP A 506 -18.26 3.50 -16.22
CA ASP A 506 -18.17 2.15 -16.75
C ASP A 506 -19.08 1.19 -15.98
N ALA A 507 -19.12 1.26 -14.66
CA ALA A 507 -20.03 0.48 -13.82
C ALA A 507 -21.50 0.80 -14.13
N ILE A 508 -21.85 2.07 -14.28
CA ILE A 508 -23.21 2.51 -14.64
C ILE A 508 -23.57 2.02 -16.04
N ASN A 509 -22.65 2.09 -17.01
CA ASN A 509 -22.86 1.62 -18.38
C ASN A 509 -23.03 0.10 -18.42
N LEU A 510 -22.20 -0.65 -17.69
CA LEU A 510 -22.32 -2.11 -17.58
C LEU A 510 -23.63 -2.52 -16.93
N TRP A 511 -24.06 -1.81 -15.89
CA TRP A 511 -25.36 -2.05 -15.24
C TRP A 511 -26.52 -1.71 -16.20
N GLY A 512 -26.43 -0.59 -16.91
CA GLY A 512 -27.42 -0.20 -17.94
C GLY A 512 -27.52 -1.21 -19.10
N ALA A 513 -26.42 -1.88 -19.42
CA ALA A 513 -26.36 -2.96 -20.40
C ALA A 513 -26.78 -4.33 -19.83
N GLY A 514 -27.07 -4.43 -18.52
CA GLY A 514 -27.38 -5.70 -17.85
C GLY A 514 -26.17 -6.62 -17.63
N GLY A 515 -24.97 -6.07 -17.68
CA GLY A 515 -23.71 -6.82 -17.54
C GLY A 515 -23.29 -7.09 -16.10
N ILE A 516 -23.80 -6.31 -15.14
CA ILE A 516 -23.56 -6.50 -13.70
C ILE A 516 -24.87 -6.40 -12.93
N ASP A 517 -24.92 -7.04 -11.76
CA ASP A 517 -26.06 -6.98 -10.85
C ASP A 517 -26.00 -5.73 -9.95
N PRO A 518 -27.10 -5.36 -9.25
CA PRO A 518 -27.14 -4.17 -8.41
C PRO A 518 -26.14 -4.19 -7.24
N LEU A 519 -25.79 -5.36 -6.70
CA LEU A 519 -24.81 -5.46 -5.62
C LEU A 519 -23.43 -5.10 -6.14
N SER A 520 -23.02 -5.72 -7.24
CA SER A 520 -21.74 -5.42 -7.90
C SER A 520 -21.65 -3.95 -8.34
N LEU A 521 -22.76 -3.34 -8.80
CA LEU A 521 -22.78 -1.92 -9.10
C LEU A 521 -22.44 -1.06 -7.88
N TYR A 522 -23.08 -1.31 -6.73
CA TYR A 522 -22.86 -0.52 -5.53
C TYR A 522 -21.46 -0.77 -4.92
N GLU A 523 -20.90 -1.98 -5.07
CA GLU A 523 -19.51 -2.29 -4.72
C GLU A 523 -18.54 -1.46 -5.58
N GLU A 524 -18.73 -1.41 -6.89
CA GLU A 524 -17.89 -0.60 -7.80
C GLU A 524 -18.06 0.91 -7.60
N LEU A 525 -19.21 1.35 -7.10
CA LEU A 525 -19.48 2.75 -6.73
C LEU A 525 -18.88 3.13 -5.36
N ASN A 526 -18.23 2.19 -4.66
CA ASN A 526 -17.72 2.35 -3.30
C ASN A 526 -18.79 2.82 -2.30
N ASP A 527 -20.02 2.26 -2.40
CA ASP A 527 -21.06 2.54 -1.40
C ASP A 527 -20.68 1.86 -0.08
N PRO A 528 -20.75 2.55 1.07
CA PRO A 528 -20.38 1.98 2.36
C PRO A 528 -21.25 0.76 2.76
N ASN A 529 -22.48 0.65 2.22
CA ASN A 529 -23.38 -0.46 2.48
C ASN A 529 -24.02 -0.99 1.18
N PRO A 530 -23.26 -1.64 0.29
CA PRO A 530 -23.73 -2.05 -1.02
C PRO A 530 -24.87 -3.07 -0.95
N GLU A 531 -24.85 -4.01 0.00
CA GLU A 531 -25.90 -4.99 0.21
C GLU A 531 -27.23 -4.32 0.60
N LEU A 532 -27.20 -3.37 1.54
CA LEU A 532 -28.37 -2.63 1.96
C LEU A 532 -28.96 -1.81 0.79
N ARG A 533 -28.12 -1.19 -0.02
CA ARG A 533 -28.53 -0.44 -1.20
C ARG A 533 -29.14 -1.35 -2.25
N ALA A 534 -28.53 -2.45 -2.56
CA ALA A 534 -29.05 -3.44 -3.51
C ALA A 534 -30.41 -4.00 -3.06
N ARG A 535 -30.55 -4.33 -1.76
CA ARG A 535 -31.83 -4.76 -1.18
C ARG A 535 -32.89 -3.63 -1.27
N ARG A 536 -32.54 -2.39 -0.94
CA ARG A 536 -33.45 -1.24 -1.06
C ARG A 536 -33.89 -1.01 -2.49
N LEU A 537 -32.98 -1.13 -3.47
CA LEU A 537 -33.31 -1.00 -4.90
C LEU A 537 -34.26 -2.12 -5.33
N PHE A 538 -34.02 -3.36 -4.88
CA PHE A 538 -34.92 -4.48 -5.14
C PHE A 538 -36.33 -4.24 -4.59
N ILE A 539 -36.43 -3.82 -3.32
CA ILE A 539 -37.70 -3.50 -2.67
C ILE A 539 -38.39 -2.31 -3.36
N TRP A 540 -37.62 -1.28 -3.73
CA TRP A 540 -38.13 -0.13 -4.47
C TRP A 540 -38.77 -0.53 -5.80
N ASN A 541 -38.12 -1.42 -6.53
CA ASN A 541 -38.63 -1.89 -7.83
C ASN A 541 -39.84 -2.81 -7.72
N GLN A 542 -39.94 -3.58 -6.63
CA GLN A 542 -41.00 -4.59 -6.43
C GLN A 542 -42.16 -4.04 -5.60
N ALA A 543 -41.90 -3.28 -4.56
CA ALA A 543 -42.87 -2.81 -3.59
C ALA A 543 -42.42 -1.52 -2.88
N PRO A 544 -42.40 -0.36 -3.58
CA PRO A 544 -41.87 0.91 -3.04
C PRO A 544 -42.58 1.37 -1.75
N GLN A 545 -43.83 0.97 -1.55
CA GLN A 545 -44.64 1.30 -0.37
C GLN A 545 -44.08 0.65 0.92
N ILE A 546 -43.28 -0.38 0.87
CA ILE A 546 -42.60 -0.97 2.03
C ILE A 546 -41.54 -0.02 2.57
N LEU A 547 -40.79 0.66 1.68
CA LEU A 547 -39.77 1.64 2.08
C LEU A 547 -40.37 2.98 2.54
N PHE A 548 -41.52 3.35 1.99
CA PHE A 548 -42.18 4.62 2.27
C PHE A 548 -43.68 4.42 2.49
N PRO A 549 -44.10 4.03 3.68
CA PRO A 549 -45.53 3.82 4.01
C PRO A 549 -46.40 5.05 3.77
N GLU A 550 -45.83 6.25 3.86
CA GLU A 550 -46.53 7.50 3.58
C GLU A 550 -46.88 7.71 2.09
N LEU A 551 -46.04 7.17 1.19
CA LEU A 551 -46.35 7.19 -0.25
C LEU A 551 -47.56 6.29 -0.58
N ALA A 552 -47.76 5.20 0.16
CA ALA A 552 -48.91 4.34 0.02
C ALA A 552 -50.22 5.09 0.35
N LYS A 553 -50.20 5.98 1.35
CA LYS A 553 -51.35 6.85 1.66
C LYS A 553 -51.66 7.89 0.59
N VAL A 554 -50.65 8.36 -0.11
CA VAL A 554 -50.78 9.39 -1.20
C VAL A 554 -51.25 8.74 -2.51
N MET A 555 -50.84 7.52 -2.80
CA MET A 555 -51.20 6.79 -4.04
C MET A 555 -52.53 6.01 -3.88
N GLY A 556 -53.04 5.85 -2.70
CA GLY A 556 -54.28 5.12 -2.38
C GLY A 556 -55.42 6.00 -1.93
N ALA A 557 -55.79 7.04 -2.73
CA ALA A 557 -57.02 7.80 -2.50
C ALA A 557 -58.25 6.95 -2.87
N GLY A 558 -58.83 6.20 -1.92
CA GLY A 558 -60.15 5.62 -2.10
C GLY A 558 -60.40 4.26 -1.47
N GLY A 559 -60.54 4.21 -0.20
CA GLY A 559 -61.55 3.42 0.52
C GLY A 559 -61.72 1.91 0.31
N GLN A 560 -60.68 1.17 -0.05
CA GLN A 560 -60.54 -0.26 0.24
C GLN A 560 -59.07 -0.51 0.53
N ALA A 561 -58.77 -1.18 1.66
CA ALA A 561 -57.42 -1.61 1.98
C ALA A 561 -56.82 -2.32 0.75
N SER A 562 -55.70 -1.81 0.25
CA SER A 562 -55.03 -2.46 -0.87
C SER A 562 -54.66 -3.90 -0.46
N PRO A 563 -54.54 -4.83 -1.39
CA PRO A 563 -54.00 -6.18 -1.05
C PRO A 563 -52.69 -6.12 -0.26
N GLN A 564 -51.96 -5.04 -0.36
CA GLN A 564 -50.72 -4.75 0.33
C GLN A 564 -50.91 -4.32 1.83
N GLU A 565 -52.00 -3.62 2.14
CA GLU A 565 -52.34 -3.32 3.57
C GLU A 565 -52.80 -4.56 4.32
N GLN A 566 -53.58 -5.44 3.66
CA GLN A 566 -53.95 -6.74 4.26
C GLN A 566 -52.75 -7.65 4.49
N TYR A 567 -51.77 -7.51 3.64
CA TYR A 567 -50.54 -8.20 3.60
C TYR A 567 -49.61 -7.75 4.75
N THR A 568 -49.43 -6.44 4.95
CA THR A 568 -48.72 -5.82 6.08
C THR A 568 -49.45 -6.15 7.40
N GLU A 569 -50.76 -6.26 7.40
CA GLU A 569 -51.55 -6.71 8.58
C GLU A 569 -51.25 -8.16 8.95
N GLY A 570 -51.12 -9.06 7.99
CA GLY A 570 -50.75 -10.46 8.27
C GLY A 570 -49.38 -10.56 8.91
N MET A 571 -48.40 -9.88 8.37
CA MET A 571 -47.02 -9.82 8.87
C MET A 571 -46.94 -9.18 10.26
N ILE A 572 -47.69 -8.10 10.52
CA ILE A 572 -47.79 -7.46 11.85
C ILE A 572 -48.36 -8.42 12.86
N LYS A 573 -49.45 -9.14 12.51
CA LYS A 573 -50.04 -10.14 13.38
C LYS A 573 -49.11 -11.30 13.69
N ASP A 574 -48.37 -11.78 12.69
CA ASP A 574 -47.39 -12.84 12.88
C ASP A 574 -46.23 -12.36 13.77
N THR A 575 -45.76 -11.13 13.57
CA THR A 575 -44.73 -10.50 14.39
C THR A 575 -45.22 -10.32 15.85
N GLU A 576 -46.44 -9.83 16.07
CA GLU A 576 -47.04 -9.67 17.41
C GLU A 576 -47.23 -11.03 18.11
N ALA A 577 -47.65 -12.06 17.38
CA ALA A 577 -47.83 -13.41 17.95
C ALA A 577 -46.45 -13.98 18.38
N ILE A 578 -45.41 -13.81 17.57
CA ILE A 578 -44.07 -14.29 17.90
C ILE A 578 -43.44 -13.51 19.05
N GLN A 579 -43.65 -12.20 19.14
CA GLN A 579 -43.25 -11.38 20.30
C GLN A 579 -43.91 -11.82 21.59
N ASN A 580 -45.13 -12.35 21.50
CA ASN A 580 -45.86 -12.93 22.66
C ASN A 580 -45.43 -14.39 22.93
N GLY A 581 -44.48 -14.95 22.19
CA GLY A 581 -44.00 -16.32 22.36
C GLY A 581 -44.89 -17.39 21.73
N GLU A 582 -45.86 -17.00 20.90
CA GLU A 582 -46.73 -17.89 20.16
C GLU A 582 -46.19 -18.09 18.73
N LYS A 583 -46.18 -19.35 18.23
CA LYS A 583 -45.85 -19.66 16.87
C LYS A 583 -47.08 -19.48 15.98
N PRO A 584 -47.08 -18.46 15.06
CA PRO A 584 -48.21 -18.27 14.15
C PRO A 584 -48.30 -19.44 13.16
N PRO A 585 -49.51 -19.83 12.75
CA PRO A 585 -49.69 -20.82 11.69
C PRO A 585 -49.24 -20.23 10.36
N VAL A 586 -48.75 -21.07 9.45
CA VAL A 586 -48.41 -20.66 8.06
C VAL A 586 -49.64 -19.98 7.43
N ASN A 587 -49.46 -18.74 6.99
CA ASN A 587 -50.58 -17.88 6.64
C ASN A 587 -51.25 -18.35 5.32
N ARG A 588 -52.60 -18.37 5.26
CA ARG A 588 -53.36 -18.75 4.08
C ARG A 588 -53.13 -17.81 2.89
N GLU A 589 -52.70 -16.60 3.14
CA GLU A 589 -52.36 -15.60 2.12
C GLU A 589 -51.15 -16.03 1.24
N LEU A 590 -50.33 -16.97 1.70
CA LEU A 590 -49.22 -17.55 0.95
C LEU A 590 -49.67 -18.46 -0.21
N GLN A 591 -50.98 -18.62 -0.43
CA GLN A 591 -51.52 -19.38 -1.57
C GLN A 591 -51.42 -18.59 -2.91
N ASP A 592 -51.34 -17.26 -2.84
CA ASP A 592 -51.11 -16.41 -4.02
C ASP A 592 -49.61 -16.13 -4.18
N PRO A 593 -48.98 -16.50 -5.32
CA PRO A 593 -47.53 -16.34 -5.53
C PRO A 593 -47.02 -14.89 -5.39
N GLN A 594 -47.85 -13.91 -5.74
CA GLN A 594 -47.47 -12.49 -5.61
C GLN A 594 -47.53 -11.99 -4.18
N GLN A 595 -48.59 -12.37 -3.45
CA GLN A 595 -48.77 -12.03 -2.04
C GLN A 595 -47.74 -12.73 -1.16
N ALA A 596 -47.45 -14.00 -1.45
CA ALA A 596 -46.46 -14.79 -0.75
C ALA A 596 -45.05 -14.17 -0.81
N GLN A 597 -44.68 -13.69 -1.97
CA GLN A 597 -43.35 -13.05 -2.17
C GLN A 597 -43.23 -11.75 -1.36
N LEU A 598 -44.27 -10.94 -1.37
CA LEU A 598 -44.29 -9.69 -0.60
C LEU A 598 -44.28 -9.96 0.92
N HIS A 599 -44.98 -10.98 1.41
CA HIS A 599 -45.01 -11.37 2.83
C HIS A 599 -43.60 -11.75 3.33
N ILE A 600 -42.93 -12.63 2.64
CA ILE A 600 -41.54 -13.02 2.96
C ILE A 600 -40.58 -11.82 2.92
N GLN A 601 -40.77 -10.90 1.98
CA GLN A 601 -39.96 -9.68 1.93
C GLN A 601 -40.22 -8.77 3.14
N GLY A 602 -41.47 -8.68 3.60
CA GLY A 602 -41.83 -7.96 4.83
C GLY A 602 -41.13 -8.53 6.07
N HIS A 603 -41.09 -9.84 6.19
CA HIS A 603 -40.35 -10.50 7.24
C HIS A 603 -38.85 -10.28 7.16
N SER A 604 -38.29 -10.30 5.95
CA SER A 604 -36.88 -10.03 5.73
C SER A 604 -36.48 -8.60 6.15
N VAL A 605 -37.30 -7.59 5.80
CA VAL A 605 -37.09 -6.20 6.22
C VAL A 605 -37.17 -6.02 7.74
N TYR A 606 -38.06 -6.73 8.38
CA TYR A 606 -38.17 -6.67 9.85
C TYR A 606 -36.97 -7.34 10.53
N MET A 607 -36.50 -8.47 10.03
CA MET A 607 -35.30 -9.14 10.57
C MET A 607 -34.03 -8.28 10.45
N ASP A 608 -33.99 -7.36 9.47
CA ASP A 608 -32.88 -6.42 9.31
C ASP A 608 -33.03 -5.13 10.16
N SER A 609 -34.11 -5.03 10.99
CA SER A 609 -34.38 -3.83 11.81
C SER A 609 -33.70 -3.88 13.17
N ASP A 610 -33.42 -2.69 13.73
CA ASP A 610 -32.95 -2.55 15.12
C ASP A 610 -33.92 -3.09 16.16
N GLU A 611 -35.19 -3.19 15.80
CA GLU A 611 -36.24 -3.75 16.69
C GLU A 611 -36.11 -5.26 16.81
N PHE A 612 -35.79 -5.94 15.72
CA PHE A 612 -35.52 -7.38 15.72
C PHE A 612 -34.26 -7.72 16.52
N ASN A 613 -33.21 -6.93 16.35
CA ASN A 613 -31.92 -7.13 17.04
C ASN A 613 -32.04 -6.93 18.57
N LYS A 614 -33.10 -6.23 19.05
CA LYS A 614 -33.37 -6.03 20.48
C LYS A 614 -34.22 -7.13 21.10
N LEU A 615 -34.74 -8.07 20.31
CA LEU A 615 -35.52 -9.19 20.81
C LEU A 615 -34.63 -10.23 21.51
N ASP A 616 -35.21 -10.93 22.49
CA ASP A 616 -34.50 -12.03 23.15
C ASP A 616 -34.12 -13.14 22.14
N PRO A 617 -32.95 -13.77 22.27
CA PRO A 617 -32.46 -14.79 21.32
C PRO A 617 -33.45 -15.93 21.03
N PRO A 618 -34.23 -16.44 22.01
CA PRO A 618 -35.27 -17.44 21.74
C PRO A 618 -36.39 -16.95 20.82
N VAL A 619 -36.76 -15.68 20.94
CA VAL A 619 -37.80 -15.05 20.11
C VAL A 619 -37.29 -14.82 18.70
N GLN A 620 -36.05 -14.38 18.56
CA GLN A 620 -35.40 -14.26 17.26
C GLN A 620 -35.37 -15.63 16.54
N GLN A 621 -34.98 -16.68 17.23
CA GLN A 621 -34.96 -18.02 16.66
C GLN A 621 -36.33 -18.50 16.23
N LEU A 622 -37.39 -18.25 17.05
CA LEU A 622 -38.74 -18.57 16.70
C LEU A 622 -39.22 -17.87 15.43
N TYR A 623 -38.81 -16.61 15.26
CA TYR A 623 -39.11 -15.80 14.09
C TYR A 623 -38.40 -16.36 12.81
N ILE A 624 -37.13 -16.68 12.93
CA ILE A 624 -36.36 -17.29 11.85
C ILE A 624 -36.95 -18.63 11.40
N ASP A 625 -37.38 -19.44 12.36
CA ASP A 625 -37.98 -20.75 12.07
C ASP A 625 -39.36 -20.64 11.43
N HIS A 626 -40.15 -19.63 11.80
CA HIS A 626 -41.40 -19.31 11.14
C HIS A 626 -41.20 -18.92 9.68
N VAL A 627 -40.27 -18.00 9.38
CA VAL A 627 -39.95 -17.58 8.02
C VAL A 627 -39.42 -18.74 7.17
N LYS A 628 -38.61 -19.63 7.75
CA LYS A 628 -38.13 -20.84 7.02
C LYS A 628 -39.29 -21.75 6.65
N GLU A 629 -40.30 -21.96 7.52
CA GLU A 629 -41.47 -22.78 7.22
C GLU A 629 -42.30 -22.18 6.08
N GLU A 630 -42.48 -20.87 6.05
CA GLU A 630 -43.19 -20.18 4.98
C GLU A 630 -42.47 -20.28 3.63
N VAL A 631 -41.15 -20.09 3.63
CA VAL A 631 -40.32 -20.29 2.44
C VAL A 631 -40.37 -21.72 1.94
N ALA A 632 -40.40 -22.71 2.86
CA ALA A 632 -40.53 -24.10 2.48
C ALA A 632 -41.92 -24.42 1.88
N PHE A 633 -42.97 -23.80 2.42
CA PHE A 633 -44.33 -23.91 1.90
C PHE A 633 -44.46 -23.36 0.47
N ILE A 634 -43.90 -22.18 0.19
CA ILE A 634 -43.88 -21.56 -1.14
C ILE A 634 -43.08 -22.41 -2.13
N LYS A 635 -41.92 -22.94 -1.73
CA LYS A 635 -41.13 -23.87 -2.56
C LYS A 635 -41.89 -25.16 -2.89
N GLY A 636 -42.63 -25.68 -1.93
CA GLY A 636 -43.47 -26.84 -2.14
C GLY A 636 -44.60 -26.60 -3.13
N GLN A 637 -45.24 -25.43 -3.08
CA GLN A 637 -46.28 -25.04 -4.04
C GLN A 637 -45.69 -24.81 -5.48
N LYS A 638 -44.51 -24.21 -5.61
CA LYS A 638 -43.81 -24.09 -6.92
C LYS A 638 -43.48 -25.43 -7.52
N ALA A 639 -43.08 -26.40 -6.71
CA ALA A 639 -42.80 -27.76 -7.17
C ALA A 639 -44.06 -28.46 -7.73
N GLN A 640 -45.20 -28.34 -7.02
CA GLN A 640 -46.47 -28.87 -7.46
C GLN A 640 -47.05 -28.18 -8.71
N SER A 641 -46.83 -26.89 -8.90
CA SER A 641 -47.25 -26.16 -10.09
C SER A 641 -46.39 -26.48 -11.33
N MET A 642 -45.13 -26.84 -11.14
CA MET A 642 -44.26 -27.31 -12.24
C MET A 642 -44.59 -28.72 -12.71
N GLU A 643 -45.10 -29.58 -11.82
CA GLU A 643 -45.56 -30.95 -12.22
C GLU A 643 -46.87 -30.93 -13.03
N GLN A 644 -47.64 -29.84 -12.96
CA GLN A 644 -48.94 -29.70 -13.65
C GLN A 644 -48.87 -28.89 -14.93
N ALA A 645 -47.70 -28.39 -15.38
CA ALA A 645 -47.56 -27.64 -16.61
C ALA A 645 -47.64 -28.59 -17.83
N PRO A 646 -48.48 -28.32 -18.84
CA PRO A 646 -48.58 -29.17 -20.02
C PRO A 646 -47.26 -29.09 -20.81
N VAL A 647 -46.76 -30.26 -21.22
CA VAL A 647 -45.59 -30.38 -22.09
C VAL A 647 -45.94 -29.76 -23.45
N GLU A 648 -45.49 -28.59 -23.77
CA GLU A 648 -45.55 -27.99 -25.10
C GLU A 648 -44.71 -28.84 -26.07
N GLN A 649 -45.38 -29.32 -27.11
CA GLN A 649 -44.71 -30.01 -28.22
C GLN A 649 -43.82 -29.03 -29.00
N PRO A 650 -42.63 -29.41 -29.47
CA PRO A 650 -41.73 -28.53 -30.17
C PRO A 650 -42.35 -28.07 -31.51
N ALA A 651 -42.39 -26.76 -31.72
CA ALA A 651 -42.83 -26.15 -32.96
C ALA A 651 -41.95 -26.55 -34.12
N LYS A 652 -42.59 -26.99 -35.25
CA LYS A 652 -41.91 -27.31 -36.48
C LYS A 652 -41.24 -26.05 -37.05
N GLU A 653 -39.94 -26.12 -37.29
CA GLU A 653 -39.16 -25.15 -38.03
C GLU A 653 -39.76 -24.85 -39.42
N GLN A 654 -40.09 -23.58 -39.69
CA GLN A 654 -40.34 -23.11 -41.06
C GLN A 654 -39.00 -22.62 -41.66
N PRO A 655 -38.68 -22.96 -42.93
CA PRO A 655 -37.45 -22.50 -43.56
C PRO A 655 -37.50 -21.01 -43.90
N LEU A 656 -36.41 -20.30 -43.60
CA LEU A 656 -36.16 -18.92 -43.93
C LEU A 656 -36.10 -18.71 -45.46
N PRO A 657 -36.67 -17.59 -46.00
CA PRO A 657 -36.55 -17.27 -47.42
C PRO A 657 -35.16 -16.74 -47.77
N VAL A 658 -34.58 -17.30 -48.81
CA VAL A 658 -33.35 -16.86 -49.46
C VAL A 658 -33.61 -15.51 -50.14
N GLN A 659 -32.89 -14.46 -49.76
CA GLN A 659 -32.80 -13.22 -50.56
C GLN A 659 -31.70 -13.37 -51.61
N GLN A 660 -32.10 -13.00 -52.85
CA GLN A 660 -31.18 -12.87 -53.98
C GLN A 660 -30.32 -11.60 -53.84
#